data_b1a12d49f75a3c94a0d3c77d5770c430
#
_entry.id   b1a12d49f75a3c94a0d3c77d5770c430
#
_cell.length_a   1.000
_cell.length_b   1.000
_cell.length_c   1.000
_cell.angle_alpha   90.00
_cell.angle_beta   90.00
_cell.angle_gamma   90.00
#
_symmetry.space_group_name_H-M   'P 1'
#
loop_
_entity.id
_entity.type
_entity.pdbx_description
1 polymer ?
#
loop_
_entity_poly.entity_id
_entity_poly.type
_entity_poly.pdbx_seq_one_letter_code
_entity_poly.pdbx_strand_id
1 'polypeptide(L)'
;MCIRDRVRDVDLGVDIEDLTFGTVDVAQIDALFKELEFGPRTKSRVLKTFNTGAKASNTSGAGESTNNEQNEQDSSLDLNLPEPTSITAPEQFDEWVKAHRVEVKVPGEIADFTVSDYGDGSQRHAICGDAVGHAWTVAAWGDERPGRATAQAIAVATATSAAIVPLPITDTLRAQLAQFLKSEHSRTIVHGYKELLHLLGAVDLDMDLPMFDTKLAGYLAQPDFHADSLKQAAEHFLDIHFTETEQPSQGTLDFDDDQVEEDPNEHRLRDLAIIRSLAVTLGPIIDEREQCWLMRAIELPVSRVLHGMEHTGAKVDSVRLVSMRDQFAAEARQAQEMAWEYAGTEINLQSPKQLQKVLFEDMGLKPTKRTKSGSYTTNAAALQDLYVKSVDNERANGFLGALLRHREINKLKQIVQTLIDATNTSDERIHTTFEQTVAATGRLSSVDPNLQNIPNRNAAGREIRGVFVPGEGYEALMSCDYSQVELRIMADLSDDEALIEAFRSGADFHKYVASMVYKLPVDQITGDQRSHVKAMSYGLAYGLSTYGLAQQLKIAPREAEALKNRYFDTFGKVHDYLESLVANAREKGYTETIFGRRRYFPALHSTNRVAREAAERAALNAPIQGSAADIMKIAMIRAEQTLAEAHVKSRIILQIHDELVVEIAPGEGDQVTELVRNAMEHAVDLAVPLDVSCGIGSDWQLAAH
;
A
#
# COMPACT_ATOMS: atom_id res chain seq x y z
N MET A 1 0.46 -0.52 26.00
CA MET A 1 0.62 -0.65 27.46
C MET A 1 0.96 0.75 27.98
N CYS A 2 -0.01 1.44 28.57
CA CYS A 2 0.19 2.80 29.09
C CYS A 2 1.27 2.81 30.17
N ILE A 3 2.27 3.66 29.99
CA ILE A 3 3.35 3.90 30.96
C ILE A 3 2.82 4.52 32.29
N ARG A 4 1.54 4.89 32.36
CA ARG A 4 0.88 5.56 33.48
C ARG A 4 0.71 4.71 34.73
N ASP A 5 0.73 3.40 34.65
CA ASP A 5 0.41 2.48 35.75
C ASP A 5 1.64 1.78 36.33
N ARG A 6 2.85 2.30 36.08
CA ARG A 6 4.07 1.76 36.71
C ARG A 6 4.32 2.43 38.06
N VAL A 7 4.64 1.61 39.01
CA VAL A 7 5.12 2.06 40.36
C VAL A 7 6.32 2.99 40.12
N ARG A 8 6.20 4.23 40.61
CA ARG A 8 7.22 5.27 40.45
C ARG A 8 8.19 5.39 41.62
N ASP A 9 7.92 4.64 42.69
CA ASP A 9 8.61 4.76 43.98
C ASP A 9 9.41 3.46 44.27
N VAL A 10 10.03 2.87 43.25
CA VAL A 10 10.95 1.74 43.45
C VAL A 10 12.31 2.33 43.78
N ASP A 11 12.78 2.06 45.01
CA ASP A 11 14.15 2.36 45.42
C ASP A 11 15.10 1.45 44.61
N LEU A 12 15.83 2.05 43.67
CA LEU A 12 16.79 1.34 42.79
C LEU A 12 18.18 1.22 43.48
N GLY A 13 18.39 1.86 44.64
CA GLY A 13 19.68 1.87 45.34
C GLY A 13 20.77 2.67 44.60
N VAL A 14 20.39 3.45 43.59
CA VAL A 14 21.28 4.35 42.81
C VAL A 14 20.53 5.63 42.50
N ASP A 15 21.19 6.75 42.61
CA ASP A 15 20.65 8.05 42.19
C ASP A 15 20.75 8.23 40.68
N ILE A 16 19.85 9.06 40.12
CA ILE A 16 19.83 9.33 38.65
C ILE A 16 21.19 9.90 38.17
N GLU A 17 21.86 10.65 39.03
CA GLU A 17 23.17 11.24 38.79
C GLU A 17 24.31 10.18 38.69
N ASP A 18 24.08 8.98 39.22
CA ASP A 18 25.01 7.85 39.15
C ASP A 18 24.82 7.03 37.86
N LEU A 19 23.74 7.26 37.11
CA LEU A 19 23.44 6.58 35.84
C LEU A 19 24.20 7.23 34.69
N THR A 20 25.50 6.96 34.62
CA THR A 20 26.31 7.33 33.45
C THR A 20 26.40 6.18 32.45
N PHE A 21 26.31 6.49 31.15
CA PHE A 21 26.64 5.51 30.12
C PHE A 21 28.13 5.19 30.20
N GLY A 22 28.45 4.00 30.68
CA GLY A 22 29.82 3.47 30.68
C GLY A 22 30.33 3.24 29.26
N THR A 23 31.65 3.10 29.14
CA THR A 23 32.27 2.66 27.87
C THR A 23 31.76 1.26 27.51
N VAL A 24 31.23 1.14 26.28
CA VAL A 24 30.71 -0.14 25.77
C VAL A 24 31.88 -1.09 25.47
N ASP A 25 31.96 -2.21 26.20
CA ASP A 25 32.88 -3.29 25.88
C ASP A 25 32.25 -4.23 24.83
N VAL A 26 32.69 -4.07 23.59
CA VAL A 26 32.19 -4.85 22.44
C VAL A 26 32.41 -6.35 22.62
N ALA A 27 33.51 -6.75 23.32
CA ALA A 27 33.79 -8.16 23.55
C ALA A 27 32.83 -8.80 24.57
N GLN A 28 32.44 -8.06 25.61
CA GLN A 28 31.40 -8.51 26.55
C GLN A 28 30.03 -8.59 25.90
N ILE A 29 29.68 -7.62 25.04
CA ILE A 29 28.43 -7.68 24.26
C ILE A 29 28.46 -8.90 23.32
N ASP A 30 29.57 -9.18 22.66
CA ASP A 30 29.71 -10.35 21.78
C ASP A 30 29.53 -11.67 22.55
N ALA A 31 30.09 -11.79 23.72
CA ALA A 31 29.94 -12.96 24.58
C ALA A 31 28.49 -13.13 25.04
N LEU A 32 27.85 -12.05 25.48
CA LEU A 32 26.45 -12.04 25.93
C LEU A 32 25.48 -12.36 24.77
N PHE A 33 25.69 -11.81 23.57
CA PHE A 33 24.87 -12.10 22.39
C PHE A 33 25.01 -13.53 21.90
N LYS A 34 26.19 -14.10 22.08
CA LYS A 34 26.45 -15.51 21.78
C LYS A 34 25.77 -16.43 22.80
N GLU A 35 25.82 -16.09 24.09
CA GLU A 35 25.15 -16.83 25.17
C GLU A 35 23.63 -16.77 25.04
N LEU A 36 23.08 -15.61 24.67
CA LEU A 36 21.63 -15.38 24.49
C LEU A 36 21.12 -15.79 23.11
N GLU A 37 21.97 -16.32 22.22
CA GLU A 37 21.65 -16.73 20.85
C GLU A 37 20.97 -15.62 20.01
N PHE A 38 21.34 -14.36 20.24
CA PHE A 38 20.84 -13.25 19.44
C PHE A 38 21.48 -13.23 18.04
N GLY A 39 20.64 -13.11 17.02
CA GLY A 39 21.10 -13.09 15.64
C GLY A 39 21.94 -11.84 15.29
N PRO A 40 22.77 -11.92 14.23
CA PRO A 40 23.73 -10.86 13.84
C PRO A 40 23.08 -9.49 13.58
N ARG A 41 21.83 -9.44 13.12
CA ARG A 41 21.08 -8.18 12.93
C ARG A 41 20.77 -7.47 14.24
N THR A 42 20.38 -8.20 15.30
CA THR A 42 20.10 -7.61 16.62
C THR A 42 21.39 -7.10 17.25
N LYS A 43 22.49 -7.85 17.12
CA LYS A 43 23.82 -7.44 17.56
C LYS A 43 24.26 -6.14 16.87
N SER A 44 24.21 -6.10 15.53
CA SER A 44 24.58 -4.91 14.75
C SER A 44 23.78 -3.67 15.16
N ARG A 45 22.47 -3.82 15.38
CA ARG A 45 21.60 -2.72 15.82
C ARG A 45 21.98 -2.22 17.22
N VAL A 46 22.23 -3.11 18.17
CA VAL A 46 22.63 -2.74 19.54
C VAL A 46 24.00 -2.07 19.52
N LEU A 47 24.97 -2.61 18.82
CA LEU A 47 26.31 -2.01 18.70
C LEU A 47 26.26 -0.62 18.02
N LYS A 48 25.43 -0.45 16.99
CA LYS A 48 25.19 0.88 16.39
C LYS A 48 24.57 1.87 17.40
N THR A 49 23.65 1.44 18.24
CA THR A 49 23.01 2.31 19.24
C THR A 49 23.99 2.83 20.30
N PHE A 50 25.06 2.08 20.57
CA PHE A 50 26.06 2.42 21.60
C PHE A 50 27.39 2.96 21.03
N ASN A 51 27.57 2.95 19.71
CA ASN A 51 28.84 3.28 19.07
C ASN A 51 28.91 4.75 18.62
N THR A 52 28.51 5.66 19.48
CA THR A 52 28.78 7.08 19.30
C THR A 52 30.17 7.39 19.90
N GLY A 53 31.21 7.29 19.05
CA GLY A 53 32.48 7.99 19.27
C GLY A 53 33.65 7.24 19.92
N ALA A 54 34.02 6.05 19.48
CA ALA A 54 35.34 5.45 19.85
C ALA A 54 36.16 5.14 18.59
N LYS A 55 37.14 6.00 18.33
CA LYS A 55 38.28 5.65 17.48
C LYS A 55 39.01 4.45 18.10
N ALA A 56 39.08 3.36 17.38
CA ALA A 56 39.82 2.18 17.77
C ALA A 56 41.32 2.53 17.85
N SER A 57 41.91 2.47 19.03
CA SER A 57 43.34 2.38 19.22
C SER A 57 43.82 0.97 19.03
N ASN A 58 44.40 0.66 17.88
CA ASN A 58 45.12 -0.59 17.64
C ASN A 58 46.45 -0.58 18.38
N THR A 59 46.65 -1.55 19.26
CA THR A 59 48.01 -1.93 19.71
C THR A 59 48.34 -3.36 19.28
N SER A 60 49.32 -3.37 18.39
CA SER A 60 50.41 -4.35 18.18
C SER A 60 50.16 -5.79 17.81
N GLY A 61 50.63 -6.13 16.62
CA GLY A 61 51.00 -7.45 16.18
C GLY A 61 51.57 -7.39 14.76
N ALA A 62 52.93 -7.40 14.64
CA ALA A 62 53.67 -7.19 13.41
C ALA A 62 53.42 -8.25 12.34
N GLY A 63 53.33 -7.83 11.08
CA GLY A 63 53.38 -8.63 9.88
C GLY A 63 53.35 -7.69 8.66
N GLU A 64 54.52 -7.45 8.05
CA GLU A 64 54.70 -6.71 6.81
C GLU A 64 53.85 -7.25 5.67
N SER A 65 53.09 -6.41 4.98
CA SER A 65 52.97 -6.51 3.52
C SER A 65 52.24 -5.28 2.94
N THR A 66 52.98 -4.52 2.16
CA THR A 66 52.68 -3.70 0.98
C THR A 66 51.45 -2.78 0.98
N ASN A 67 51.79 -1.51 0.90
CA ASN A 67 50.95 -0.36 0.49
C ASN A 67 49.99 -0.68 -0.62
N ASN A 68 48.69 -0.47 -0.31
CA ASN A 68 47.72 0.10 -1.23
C ASN A 68 46.90 1.09 -0.40
N GLU A 69 47.29 2.34 -0.43
CA GLU A 69 46.44 3.46 -0.10
C GLU A 69 45.33 3.53 -1.16
N GLN A 70 44.25 2.77 -0.96
CA GLN A 70 42.99 3.14 -1.55
C GLN A 70 42.34 4.13 -0.58
N ASN A 71 42.34 5.39 -1.00
CA ASN A 71 41.45 6.42 -0.51
C ASN A 71 40.04 5.79 -0.36
N GLU A 72 39.57 5.61 0.88
CA GLU A 72 38.15 5.70 1.16
C GLU A 72 37.78 7.16 0.90
N GLN A 73 37.53 7.50 -0.37
CA GLN A 73 36.79 8.68 -0.71
C GLN A 73 35.41 8.51 -0.10
N ASP A 74 35.14 9.32 0.91
CA ASP A 74 33.81 9.71 1.32
C ASP A 74 33.00 9.99 0.05
N SER A 75 32.18 9.04 -0.40
CA SER A 75 31.30 9.25 -1.55
C SER A 75 30.04 9.99 -1.07
N SER A 76 30.21 11.16 -0.47
CA SER A 76 29.19 12.18 -0.49
C SER A 76 29.09 12.61 -1.96
N LEU A 77 28.03 12.17 -2.67
CA LEU A 77 27.69 12.80 -3.92
C LEU A 77 27.57 14.30 -3.61
N ASP A 78 28.44 15.11 -4.23
CA ASP A 78 28.31 16.57 -4.19
C ASP A 78 27.02 16.93 -4.92
N LEU A 79 25.91 16.99 -4.15
CA LEU A 79 24.63 17.47 -4.67
C LEU A 79 24.85 18.92 -5.06
N ASN A 80 24.84 19.20 -6.36
CA ASN A 80 24.87 20.57 -6.85
C ASN A 80 23.58 21.27 -6.40
N LEU A 81 23.65 21.99 -5.27
CA LEU A 81 22.51 22.72 -4.74
C LEU A 81 22.24 23.93 -5.65
N PRO A 82 20.98 24.19 -6.01
CA PRO A 82 20.63 25.39 -6.76
C PRO A 82 20.78 26.62 -5.89
N GLU A 83 21.18 27.76 -6.50
CA GLU A 83 21.28 29.04 -5.78
C GLU A 83 19.90 29.55 -5.37
N PRO A 84 19.64 29.84 -4.09
CA PRO A 84 18.33 30.25 -3.61
C PRO A 84 18.05 31.72 -3.92
N THR A 85 16.81 31.97 -4.37
CA THR A 85 16.24 33.31 -4.46
C THR A 85 14.92 33.32 -3.69
N SER A 86 14.82 34.12 -2.64
CA SER A 86 13.58 34.28 -1.89
C SER A 86 12.65 35.21 -2.66
N ILE A 87 11.44 34.73 -2.97
CA ILE A 87 10.43 35.46 -3.75
C ILE A 87 9.28 35.86 -2.82
N THR A 88 9.05 37.16 -2.70
CA THR A 88 7.96 37.74 -1.87
C THR A 88 7.02 38.64 -2.68
N ALA A 89 7.40 38.98 -3.91
CA ALA A 89 6.62 39.85 -4.80
C ALA A 89 6.42 39.20 -6.17
N PRO A 90 5.28 39.46 -6.83
CA PRO A 90 4.95 38.87 -8.12
C PRO A 90 5.95 39.23 -9.23
N GLU A 91 6.44 40.47 -9.28
CA GLU A 91 7.41 40.89 -10.29
C GLU A 91 8.73 40.14 -10.19
N GLN A 92 9.17 39.78 -8.97
CA GLN A 92 10.39 39.00 -8.71
C GLN A 92 10.23 37.58 -9.29
N PHE A 93 9.04 36.97 -9.13
CA PHE A 93 8.78 35.62 -9.66
C PHE A 93 8.81 35.60 -11.20
N ASP A 94 8.13 36.56 -11.84
CA ASP A 94 8.09 36.68 -13.30
C ASP A 94 9.48 36.94 -13.89
N GLU A 95 10.25 37.81 -13.28
CA GLU A 95 11.64 38.10 -13.70
C GLU A 95 12.53 36.88 -13.54
N TRP A 96 12.40 36.18 -12.42
CA TRP A 96 13.15 34.93 -12.15
C TRP A 96 12.83 33.85 -13.16
N VAL A 97 11.55 33.57 -13.42
CA VAL A 97 11.10 32.57 -14.42
C VAL A 97 11.64 32.91 -15.80
N LYS A 98 11.56 34.19 -16.23
CA LYS A 98 12.07 34.62 -17.53
C LYS A 98 13.58 34.43 -17.64
N ALA A 99 14.35 34.75 -16.59
CA ALA A 99 15.80 34.63 -16.58
C ALA A 99 16.25 33.16 -16.71
N HIS A 100 15.58 32.23 -16.04
CA HIS A 100 15.99 30.83 -15.97
C HIS A 100 15.25 29.90 -16.97
N ARG A 101 14.26 30.39 -17.73
CA ARG A 101 13.55 29.63 -18.74
C ARG A 101 14.46 29.04 -19.84
N VAL A 102 15.60 29.67 -20.10
CA VAL A 102 16.58 29.19 -21.09
C VAL A 102 17.27 27.90 -20.69
N GLU A 103 17.24 27.54 -19.41
CA GLU A 103 17.77 26.30 -18.87
C GLU A 103 16.82 25.11 -19.09
N VAL A 104 15.52 25.39 -19.30
CA VAL A 104 14.49 24.38 -19.49
C VAL A 104 14.42 24.00 -20.98
N LYS A 105 14.93 22.83 -21.31
CA LYS A 105 15.07 22.34 -22.69
C LYS A 105 14.12 21.17 -22.99
N VAL A 106 13.00 21.12 -22.32
CA VAL A 106 11.96 20.11 -22.57
C VAL A 106 11.19 20.52 -23.83
N PRO A 107 10.92 19.61 -24.77
CA PRO A 107 10.07 19.86 -25.94
C PRO A 107 8.71 20.43 -25.49
N GLY A 108 8.18 21.39 -26.25
CA GLY A 108 7.00 22.18 -25.88
C GLY A 108 5.69 21.42 -25.77
N GLU A 109 5.61 20.24 -26.40
CA GLU A 109 4.46 19.35 -26.34
C GLU A 109 5.01 17.93 -26.11
N ILE A 110 5.08 17.55 -24.84
CA ILE A 110 5.13 16.14 -24.50
C ILE A 110 3.68 15.68 -24.69
N ALA A 111 3.44 14.79 -25.65
CA ALA A 111 2.10 14.29 -25.95
C ALA A 111 1.40 13.84 -24.66
N ASP A 112 0.18 14.32 -24.44
CA ASP A 112 -0.68 13.79 -23.39
C ASP A 112 -1.02 12.36 -23.79
N PHE A 113 -0.49 11.40 -23.04
CA PHE A 113 -0.83 10.00 -23.22
C PHE A 113 -2.20 9.75 -22.60
N THR A 114 -3.11 9.23 -23.42
CA THR A 114 -4.40 8.77 -22.97
C THR A 114 -4.39 7.25 -22.82
N VAL A 115 -5.29 6.73 -22.03
CA VAL A 115 -5.44 5.27 -21.85
C VAL A 115 -5.78 4.58 -23.19
N SER A 116 -6.47 5.28 -24.09
CA SER A 116 -6.82 4.78 -25.43
C SER A 116 -5.61 4.58 -26.36
N ASP A 117 -4.49 5.24 -26.08
CA ASP A 117 -3.31 5.19 -26.94
C ASP A 117 -2.49 3.89 -26.79
N TYR A 118 -2.82 3.04 -25.80
CA TYR A 118 -2.12 1.77 -25.59
C TYR A 118 -2.39 0.72 -26.69
N GLY A 119 -3.51 0.85 -27.41
CA GLY A 119 -4.02 -0.19 -28.32
C GLY A 119 -3.17 -0.49 -29.56
N ASP A 120 -2.28 0.44 -29.99
CA ASP A 120 -1.46 0.25 -31.19
C ASP A 120 0.01 -0.14 -30.91
N GLY A 121 0.40 -0.19 -29.63
CA GLY A 121 1.76 -0.56 -29.18
C GLY A 121 2.84 0.49 -29.51
N SER A 122 2.55 1.53 -30.28
CA SER A 122 3.52 2.56 -30.70
C SER A 122 3.94 3.46 -29.53
N GLN A 123 3.08 3.58 -28.53
CA GLN A 123 3.23 4.48 -27.40
C GLN A 123 4.10 3.91 -26.26
N ARG A 124 4.42 2.61 -26.29
CA ARG A 124 5.32 2.00 -25.29
C ARG A 124 6.72 2.62 -25.29
N HIS A 125 7.13 3.20 -26.41
CA HIS A 125 8.44 3.81 -26.63
C HIS A 125 8.48 5.32 -26.31
N ALA A 126 7.52 5.84 -25.55
CA ALA A 126 7.55 7.23 -25.12
C ALA A 126 8.74 7.49 -24.20
N ILE A 127 9.58 8.45 -24.55
CA ILE A 127 10.85 8.72 -23.90
C ILE A 127 10.67 9.83 -22.86
N CYS A 128 11.06 9.55 -21.60
CA CYS A 128 11.13 10.52 -20.52
C CYS A 128 12.58 10.92 -20.17
N GLY A 129 13.53 10.00 -20.38
CA GLY A 129 14.84 10.00 -19.74
C GLY A 129 15.72 11.22 -19.95
N ASP A 130 15.92 11.63 -21.18
CA ASP A 130 16.80 12.78 -21.48
C ASP A 130 16.16 14.13 -21.13
N ALA A 131 14.85 14.23 -21.19
CA ALA A 131 14.13 15.47 -20.95
C ALA A 131 14.07 15.87 -19.48
N VAL A 132 14.00 14.91 -18.54
CA VAL A 132 13.83 15.18 -17.11
C VAL A 132 14.97 15.98 -16.51
N GLY A 133 16.21 15.79 -17.02
CA GLY A 133 17.39 16.56 -16.60
C GLY A 133 17.29 18.05 -16.89
N HIS A 134 16.41 18.49 -17.75
CA HIS A 134 16.24 19.88 -18.20
C HIS A 134 14.85 20.46 -17.89
N ALA A 135 14.10 19.82 -17.01
CA ALA A 135 12.75 20.25 -16.61
C ALA A 135 12.81 21.21 -15.40
N TRP A 136 11.69 21.91 -15.15
CA TRP A 136 11.47 22.56 -13.87
C TRP A 136 11.34 21.52 -12.76
N THR A 137 11.85 21.79 -11.58
CA THR A 137 11.55 21.02 -10.37
C THR A 137 10.57 21.83 -9.53
N VAL A 138 9.42 21.23 -9.14
CA VAL A 138 8.42 21.86 -8.28
C VAL A 138 8.28 21.04 -7.00
N ALA A 139 8.35 21.70 -5.85
CA ALA A 139 8.17 21.10 -4.55
C ALA A 139 7.43 22.06 -3.60
N ALA A 140 6.80 21.51 -2.58
CA ALA A 140 6.21 22.25 -1.48
C ALA A 140 6.48 21.51 -0.16
N TRP A 141 6.49 22.24 0.96
CA TRP A 141 6.74 21.70 2.29
C TRP A 141 5.63 22.11 3.24
N GLY A 142 5.26 21.19 4.12
CA GLY A 142 4.20 21.37 5.09
C GLY A 142 3.66 20.04 5.63
N ASP A 143 2.43 20.07 6.11
CA ASP A 143 1.67 18.87 6.47
C ASP A 143 0.79 18.47 5.27
N GLU A 144 1.08 17.35 4.67
CA GLU A 144 0.42 16.86 3.44
C GLU A 144 -0.79 15.95 3.71
N ARG A 145 -1.13 15.71 5.00
CA ARG A 145 -2.21 14.79 5.36
C ARG A 145 -3.56 15.24 4.80
N PRO A 146 -4.32 14.35 4.15
CA PRO A 146 -5.62 14.67 3.59
C PRO A 146 -6.58 15.28 4.61
N GLY A 147 -7.34 16.30 4.20
CA GLY A 147 -8.30 17.02 5.05
C GLY A 147 -7.68 17.90 6.15
N ARG A 148 -6.34 17.93 6.27
CA ARG A 148 -5.60 18.70 7.28
C ARG A 148 -4.36 19.39 6.71
N ALA A 149 -4.20 19.39 5.41
CA ALA A 149 -3.00 19.88 4.74
C ALA A 149 -2.73 21.36 5.05
N THR A 150 -1.46 21.67 5.31
CA THR A 150 -0.95 23.04 5.49
C THR A 150 0.37 23.19 4.79
N ALA A 151 0.58 24.28 4.08
CA ALA A 151 1.83 24.53 3.37
C ALA A 151 2.64 25.66 4.04
N GLN A 152 3.96 25.53 4.03
CA GLN A 152 4.93 26.48 4.60
C GLN A 152 5.72 27.22 3.53
N ALA A 153 6.05 26.55 2.44
CA ALA A 153 6.77 27.12 1.31
C ALA A 153 6.47 26.33 0.03
N ILE A 154 6.61 27.01 -1.10
CA ILE A 154 6.61 26.42 -2.44
C ILE A 154 7.92 26.80 -3.11
N ALA A 155 8.50 25.92 -3.91
CA ALA A 155 9.67 26.26 -4.70
C ALA A 155 9.53 25.78 -6.15
N VAL A 156 10.12 26.56 -7.03
CA VAL A 156 10.39 26.22 -8.43
C VAL A 156 11.89 26.29 -8.66
N ALA A 157 12.52 25.27 -9.24
CA ALA A 157 13.95 25.23 -9.46
C ALA A 157 14.34 24.75 -10.86
N THR A 158 15.50 25.18 -11.31
CA THR A 158 16.28 24.61 -12.41
C THR A 158 17.46 23.80 -11.85
N ALA A 159 18.41 23.42 -12.71
CA ALA A 159 19.62 22.75 -12.26
C ALA A 159 20.53 23.68 -11.41
N THR A 160 20.44 24.99 -11.62
CA THR A 160 21.40 25.95 -11.08
C THR A 160 20.79 26.95 -10.10
N SER A 161 19.47 27.16 -10.14
CA SER A 161 18.80 28.21 -9.34
C SER A 161 17.43 27.75 -8.84
N ALA A 162 17.02 28.24 -7.66
CA ALA A 162 15.72 27.95 -7.05
C ALA A 162 15.02 29.25 -6.59
N ALA A 163 13.77 29.43 -7.00
CA ALA A 163 12.85 30.41 -6.44
C ALA A 163 12.09 29.78 -5.27
N ILE A 164 12.35 30.24 -4.06
CA ILE A 164 11.64 29.78 -2.85
C ILE A 164 10.63 30.85 -2.47
N VAL A 165 9.38 30.45 -2.39
CA VAL A 165 8.22 31.30 -2.07
C VAL A 165 7.72 30.92 -0.68
N PRO A 166 8.07 31.67 0.37
CA PRO A 166 7.56 31.44 1.71
C PRO A 166 6.06 31.78 1.80
N LEU A 167 5.31 31.05 2.58
CA LEU A 167 3.87 31.26 2.80
C LEU A 167 3.62 31.98 4.14
N PRO A 168 2.58 32.80 4.27
CA PRO A 168 1.51 33.08 3.28
C PRO A 168 1.94 34.05 2.17
N ILE A 169 1.24 34.00 1.03
CA ILE A 169 1.49 34.84 -0.15
C ILE A 169 0.31 35.79 -0.46
N THR A 170 0.61 36.84 -1.22
CA THR A 170 -0.42 37.77 -1.73
C THR A 170 -1.24 37.13 -2.85
N ASP A 171 -2.48 37.59 -3.06
CA ASP A 171 -3.35 37.08 -4.13
C ASP A 171 -2.73 37.27 -5.52
N THR A 172 -1.98 38.34 -5.73
CA THR A 172 -1.27 38.59 -6.99
C THR A 172 -0.16 37.60 -7.26
N LEU A 173 0.65 37.25 -6.25
CA LEU A 173 1.70 36.25 -6.38
C LEU A 173 1.08 34.85 -6.53
N ARG A 174 -0.03 34.57 -5.82
CA ARG A 174 -0.80 33.32 -6.01
C ARG A 174 -1.28 33.15 -7.45
N ALA A 175 -1.84 34.22 -8.05
CA ALA A 175 -2.30 34.20 -9.44
C ALA A 175 -1.17 33.90 -10.43
N GLN A 176 0.03 34.44 -10.21
CA GLN A 176 1.20 34.15 -11.06
C GLN A 176 1.71 32.74 -10.89
N LEU A 177 1.80 32.23 -9.66
CA LEU A 177 2.14 30.83 -9.40
C LEU A 177 1.11 29.89 -10.05
N ALA A 178 -0.17 30.18 -9.92
CA ALA A 178 -1.24 29.40 -10.57
C ALA A 178 -1.08 29.38 -12.10
N GLN A 179 -0.77 30.54 -12.70
CA GLN A 179 -0.53 30.64 -14.14
C GLN A 179 0.72 29.81 -14.54
N PHE A 180 1.80 29.89 -13.78
CA PHE A 180 3.02 29.13 -14.02
C PHE A 180 2.74 27.61 -13.94
N LEU A 181 2.13 27.16 -12.84
CA LEU A 181 1.81 25.74 -12.63
C LEU A 181 0.89 25.20 -13.73
N LYS A 182 -0.05 26.01 -14.22
CA LYS A 182 -0.94 25.64 -15.33
C LYS A 182 -0.22 25.60 -16.68
N SER A 183 0.70 26.53 -16.95
CA SER A 183 1.36 26.62 -18.27
C SER A 183 2.60 25.75 -18.41
N GLU A 184 3.26 25.40 -17.30
CA GLU A 184 4.55 24.68 -17.31
C GLU A 184 4.46 23.27 -16.73
N HIS A 185 3.28 22.80 -16.30
CA HIS A 185 3.11 21.47 -15.67
C HIS A 185 3.77 20.35 -16.49
N SER A 186 3.54 20.33 -17.81
CA SER A 186 4.09 19.30 -18.71
C SER A 186 5.62 19.35 -18.89
N ARG A 187 6.27 20.34 -18.29
CA ARG A 187 7.74 20.52 -18.25
C ARG A 187 8.30 20.48 -16.84
N THR A 188 7.55 19.90 -15.90
CA THR A 188 7.95 19.83 -14.49
C THR A 188 8.18 18.40 -14.04
N ILE A 189 9.13 18.26 -13.10
CA ILE A 189 9.35 17.06 -12.32
C ILE A 189 8.97 17.33 -10.87
N VAL A 190 8.44 16.31 -10.20
CA VAL A 190 8.00 16.36 -8.80
C VAL A 190 8.43 15.08 -8.06
N HIS A 191 8.25 15.08 -6.75
CA HIS A 191 8.31 13.88 -5.93
C HIS A 191 7.03 13.77 -5.12
N GLY A 192 6.16 12.79 -5.46
CA GLY A 192 4.87 12.64 -4.82
C GLY A 192 3.86 13.70 -5.31
N TYR A 193 3.38 13.55 -6.54
CA TYR A 193 2.44 14.50 -7.15
C TYR A 193 1.14 14.65 -6.34
N LYS A 194 0.62 13.55 -5.81
CA LYS A 194 -0.60 13.55 -4.98
C LYS A 194 -0.42 14.37 -3.69
N GLU A 195 0.69 14.15 -3.00
CA GLU A 195 1.08 14.88 -1.80
C GLU A 195 1.29 16.38 -2.09
N LEU A 196 1.94 16.67 -3.20
CA LEU A 196 2.10 18.07 -3.67
C LEU A 196 0.75 18.75 -3.91
N LEU A 197 -0.25 18.07 -4.48
CA LEU A 197 -1.58 18.62 -4.70
C LEU A 197 -2.27 18.97 -3.37
N HIS A 198 -2.10 18.18 -2.31
CA HIS A 198 -2.63 18.52 -0.98
C HIS A 198 -2.00 19.81 -0.44
N LEU A 199 -0.69 19.97 -0.57
CA LEU A 199 0.03 21.17 -0.13
C LEU A 199 -0.35 22.41 -0.95
N LEU A 200 -0.46 22.27 -2.27
CA LEU A 200 -0.90 23.35 -3.15
C LEU A 200 -2.35 23.75 -2.87
N GLY A 201 -3.25 22.77 -2.70
CA GLY A 201 -4.65 23.00 -2.38
C GLY A 201 -4.87 23.74 -1.06
N ALA A 202 -3.98 23.56 -0.07
CA ALA A 202 -4.00 24.28 1.20
C ALA A 202 -3.83 25.81 1.05
N VAL A 203 -3.37 26.28 -0.11
CA VAL A 203 -3.18 27.71 -0.43
C VAL A 203 -3.90 28.12 -1.72
N ASP A 204 -4.96 27.41 -2.08
CA ASP A 204 -5.80 27.63 -3.27
C ASP A 204 -5.00 27.61 -4.59
N LEU A 205 -4.01 26.73 -4.68
CA LEU A 205 -3.27 26.45 -5.91
C LEU A 205 -3.58 25.05 -6.40
N ASP A 206 -3.45 24.84 -7.69
CA ASP A 206 -3.58 23.54 -8.36
C ASP A 206 -2.54 23.42 -9.47
N MET A 207 -2.21 22.20 -9.85
CA MET A 207 -1.25 21.87 -10.90
C MET A 207 -1.75 20.70 -11.73
N ASP A 208 -1.80 20.84 -13.03
CA ASP A 208 -2.10 19.73 -13.95
C ASP A 208 -0.94 18.68 -13.94
N LEU A 209 -1.12 17.57 -14.66
CA LEU A 209 -0.20 16.45 -14.63
C LEU A 209 1.25 16.88 -14.93
N PRO A 210 2.22 16.59 -14.05
CA PRO A 210 3.62 16.84 -14.32
C PRO A 210 4.17 15.89 -15.38
N MET A 211 5.33 16.20 -15.92
CA MET A 211 6.03 15.33 -16.86
C MET A 211 6.49 14.03 -16.20
N PHE A 212 6.97 14.12 -14.96
CA PHE A 212 7.61 13.02 -14.25
C PHE A 212 7.45 13.14 -12.73
N ASP A 213 7.20 12.01 -12.08
CA ASP A 213 7.16 11.90 -10.62
C ASP A 213 8.20 10.88 -10.16
N THR A 214 9.18 11.31 -9.38
CA THR A 214 10.29 10.46 -8.92
C THR A 214 9.86 9.41 -7.90
N LYS A 215 8.79 9.63 -7.11
CA LYS A 215 8.21 8.63 -6.21
C LYS A 215 7.61 7.47 -7.00
N LEU A 216 6.79 7.80 -7.98
CA LEU A 216 6.19 6.81 -8.89
C LEU A 216 7.22 6.10 -9.76
N ALA A 217 8.22 6.82 -10.26
CA ALA A 217 9.31 6.24 -11.05
C ALA A 217 10.14 5.24 -10.22
N GLY A 218 10.49 5.57 -8.98
CA GLY A 218 11.18 4.66 -8.07
C GLY A 218 10.40 3.37 -7.82
N TYR A 219 9.10 3.49 -7.60
CA TYR A 219 8.21 2.35 -7.46
C TYR A 219 8.13 1.49 -8.74
N LEU A 220 7.98 2.09 -9.92
CA LEU A 220 7.98 1.34 -11.19
C LEU A 220 9.34 0.68 -11.48
N ALA A 221 10.42 1.36 -11.11
CA ALA A 221 11.77 0.81 -11.23
C ALA A 221 11.99 -0.39 -10.30
N GLN A 222 11.47 -0.37 -9.07
CA GLN A 222 11.63 -1.44 -8.10
C GLN A 222 10.39 -1.62 -7.22
N PRO A 223 9.34 -2.31 -7.70
CA PRO A 223 8.06 -2.42 -7.00
C PRO A 223 8.10 -3.10 -5.61
N ASP A 224 9.12 -3.91 -5.34
CA ASP A 224 9.31 -4.58 -4.04
C ASP A 224 10.09 -3.70 -3.02
N PHE A 225 10.53 -2.50 -3.43
CA PHE A 225 11.12 -1.49 -2.56
C PHE A 225 10.13 -0.35 -2.32
N HIS A 226 9.82 -0.09 -1.06
CA HIS A 226 9.00 1.04 -0.65
C HIS A 226 9.86 2.04 0.11
N ALA A 227 9.90 3.28 -0.40
CA ALA A 227 10.56 4.40 0.28
C ALA A 227 9.51 5.17 1.08
N ASP A 228 9.66 5.22 2.41
CA ASP A 228 8.77 5.99 3.29
C ASP A 228 9.05 7.51 3.23
N SER A 229 10.16 7.91 2.60
CA SER A 229 10.58 9.31 2.50
C SER A 229 11.50 9.57 1.30
N LEU A 230 11.61 10.85 0.90
CA LEU A 230 12.56 11.29 -0.12
C LEU A 230 14.01 10.91 0.24
N LYS A 231 14.38 10.98 1.54
CA LYS A 231 15.68 10.55 2.07
C LYS A 231 15.94 9.07 1.78
N GLN A 232 15.00 8.18 2.09
CA GLN A 232 15.16 6.74 1.81
C GLN A 232 15.25 6.44 0.31
N ALA A 233 14.50 7.18 -0.52
CA ALA A 233 14.62 7.08 -1.97
C ALA A 233 16.02 7.48 -2.45
N ALA A 234 16.58 8.56 -1.90
CA ALA A 234 17.94 9.02 -2.21
C ALA A 234 18.99 7.99 -1.74
N GLU A 235 18.87 7.47 -0.52
CA GLU A 235 19.78 6.44 0.00
C GLU A 235 19.79 5.18 -0.89
N HIS A 236 18.62 4.81 -1.42
CA HIS A 236 18.50 3.58 -2.20
C HIS A 236 18.91 3.75 -3.67
N PHE A 237 18.47 4.82 -4.34
CA PHE A 237 18.66 4.98 -5.78
C PHE A 237 19.89 5.82 -6.14
N LEU A 238 20.37 6.68 -5.23
CA LEU A 238 21.52 7.54 -5.45
C LEU A 238 22.76 7.12 -4.65
N ASP A 239 22.62 6.11 -3.77
CA ASP A 239 23.70 5.66 -2.85
C ASP A 239 24.25 6.79 -1.97
N ILE A 240 23.38 7.73 -1.56
CA ILE A 240 23.70 8.84 -0.69
C ILE A 240 23.49 8.40 0.75
N HIS A 241 24.49 8.53 1.60
CA HIS A 241 24.38 8.26 3.02
C HIS A 241 24.29 9.57 3.81
N PHE A 242 23.15 9.78 4.49
CA PHE A 242 22.99 10.93 5.39
C PHE A 242 23.58 10.58 6.76
N THR A 243 24.49 11.40 7.26
CA THR A 243 25.03 11.27 8.62
C THR A 243 23.93 11.55 9.66
N GLU A 244 23.91 10.78 10.76
CA GLU A 244 22.85 10.79 11.79
C GLU A 244 22.67 12.11 12.55
N THR A 245 23.44 13.15 12.27
CA THR A 245 23.31 14.50 12.86
C THR A 245 22.00 15.21 12.47
N GLU A 246 21.22 14.66 11.57
CA GLU A 246 20.01 15.30 11.01
C GLU A 246 18.67 14.67 11.50
N GLN A 247 18.66 13.84 12.53
CA GLN A 247 17.39 13.40 13.12
C GLN A 247 16.96 14.40 14.22
N PRO A 248 15.81 15.08 14.10
CA PRO A 248 15.21 15.71 15.24
C PRO A 248 14.84 14.61 16.24
N SER A 249 15.59 14.48 17.32
CA SER A 249 15.32 13.58 18.42
C SER A 249 13.97 13.96 19.04
N GLN A 250 12.91 13.21 18.77
CA GLN A 250 11.69 13.29 19.57
C GLN A 250 12.05 12.91 21.00
N GLY A 251 12.26 13.92 21.84
CA GLY A 251 12.14 13.78 23.30
C GLY A 251 13.42 13.83 24.14
N THR A 252 14.42 14.64 23.82
CA THR A 252 15.38 15.09 24.80
C THR A 252 15.19 16.59 25.06
N LEU A 253 14.89 16.92 26.31
CA LEU A 253 14.99 18.29 26.83
C LEU A 253 16.50 18.57 27.05
N ASP A 254 17.20 18.89 25.98
CA ASP A 254 18.56 19.44 26.11
C ASP A 254 18.47 20.93 26.30
N PHE A 255 18.97 21.38 27.46
CA PHE A 255 19.11 22.77 27.86
C PHE A 255 20.49 23.32 27.46
N ASP A 256 21.04 22.95 26.33
CA ASP A 256 22.22 23.60 25.78
C ASP A 256 21.85 24.47 24.57
N ASP A 257 22.06 25.78 24.78
CA ASP A 257 21.60 26.94 24.02
C ASP A 257 22.45 27.22 22.77
N ASP A 258 23.12 26.19 22.21
CA ASP A 258 23.95 26.31 20.98
C ASP A 258 23.47 25.35 19.87
N GLN A 259 22.17 25.17 19.70
CA GLN A 259 21.66 24.57 18.48
C GLN A 259 21.83 25.64 17.37
N VAL A 260 22.74 25.39 16.45
CA VAL A 260 22.76 26.07 15.16
C VAL A 260 21.42 25.73 14.51
N GLU A 261 20.47 26.69 14.51
CA GLU A 261 19.23 26.54 13.72
C GLU A 261 19.70 26.39 12.27
N GLU A 262 19.57 25.16 11.73
CA GLU A 262 19.77 24.93 10.30
C GLU A 262 18.83 25.84 9.52
N ASP A 263 19.35 26.56 8.54
CA ASP A 263 18.52 27.39 7.66
C ASP A 263 17.48 26.48 6.99
N PRO A 264 16.17 26.69 7.21
CA PRO A 264 15.12 25.90 6.57
C PRO A 264 15.25 25.85 5.04
N ASN A 265 15.94 26.82 4.44
CA ASN A 265 16.18 26.85 3.01
C ASN A 265 17.27 25.85 2.59
N GLU A 266 18.27 25.56 3.42
CA GLU A 266 19.28 24.56 3.08
C GLU A 266 18.66 23.17 2.90
N HIS A 267 17.78 22.77 3.82
CA HIS A 267 17.02 21.52 3.69
C HIS A 267 16.17 21.50 2.40
N ARG A 268 15.47 22.60 2.10
CA ARG A 268 14.64 22.73 0.89
C ARG A 268 15.47 22.63 -0.40
N LEU A 269 16.63 23.24 -0.43
CA LEU A 269 17.56 23.18 -1.58
C LEU A 269 18.09 21.75 -1.77
N ARG A 270 18.40 21.06 -0.68
CA ARG A 270 18.83 19.67 -0.70
C ARG A 270 17.74 18.77 -1.27
N ASP A 271 16.48 18.92 -0.83
CA ASP A 271 15.34 18.18 -1.36
C ASP A 271 15.16 18.40 -2.87
N LEU A 272 15.24 19.64 -3.33
CA LEU A 272 15.15 19.98 -4.76
C LEU A 272 16.27 19.30 -5.58
N ALA A 273 17.50 19.31 -5.06
CA ALA A 273 18.64 18.64 -5.70
C ALA A 273 18.46 17.12 -5.72
N ILE A 274 17.94 16.53 -4.65
CA ILE A 274 17.62 15.08 -4.57
C ILE A 274 16.55 14.72 -5.59
N ILE A 275 15.44 15.45 -5.65
CA ILE A 275 14.34 15.20 -6.60
C ILE A 275 14.88 15.20 -8.03
N ARG A 276 15.71 16.19 -8.36
CA ARG A 276 16.32 16.28 -9.67
C ARG A 276 17.28 15.13 -9.97
N SER A 277 18.14 14.79 -9.02
CA SER A 277 19.09 13.67 -9.16
C SER A 277 18.36 12.33 -9.31
N LEU A 278 17.27 12.11 -8.56
CA LEU A 278 16.40 10.96 -8.73
C LEU A 278 15.78 10.91 -10.12
N ALA A 279 15.29 12.04 -10.65
CA ALA A 279 14.72 12.09 -11.98
C ALA A 279 15.75 11.74 -13.06
N VAL A 280 16.96 12.28 -12.98
CA VAL A 280 18.06 11.98 -13.91
C VAL A 280 18.49 10.51 -13.85
N THR A 281 18.46 9.91 -12.66
CA THR A 281 18.81 8.49 -12.46
C THR A 281 17.69 7.55 -12.91
N LEU A 282 16.44 7.85 -12.55
CA LEU A 282 15.30 6.97 -12.80
C LEU A 282 14.73 7.13 -14.21
N GLY A 283 14.83 8.30 -14.83
CA GLY A 283 14.31 8.55 -16.18
C GLY A 283 14.78 7.52 -17.21
N PRO A 284 16.10 7.32 -17.39
CA PRO A 284 16.62 6.30 -18.30
C PRO A 284 16.18 4.86 -17.97
N ILE A 285 16.01 4.55 -16.67
CA ILE A 285 15.53 3.22 -16.24
C ILE A 285 14.07 3.01 -16.66
N ILE A 286 13.23 4.02 -16.52
CA ILE A 286 11.82 3.97 -16.92
C ILE A 286 11.68 3.83 -18.44
N ASP A 287 12.54 4.50 -19.21
CA ASP A 287 12.59 4.37 -20.66
C ASP A 287 13.06 2.99 -21.12
N GLU A 288 14.17 2.48 -20.56
CA GLU A 288 14.69 1.13 -20.87
C GLU A 288 13.64 0.05 -20.57
N ARG A 289 12.81 0.27 -19.56
CA ARG A 289 11.74 -0.66 -19.17
C ARG A 289 10.43 -0.43 -19.90
N GLU A 290 10.36 0.53 -20.82
CA GLU A 290 9.16 0.89 -21.58
C GLU A 290 7.96 1.25 -20.67
N GLN A 291 8.20 1.88 -19.51
CA GLN A 291 7.18 2.19 -18.51
C GLN A 291 6.81 3.69 -18.44
N CYS A 292 7.34 4.51 -19.34
CA CYS A 292 7.01 5.94 -19.39
C CYS A 292 5.52 6.16 -19.66
N TRP A 293 4.94 5.40 -20.60
CA TRP A 293 3.51 5.44 -20.87
C TRP A 293 2.68 5.06 -19.63
N LEU A 294 3.04 3.95 -18.97
CA LEU A 294 2.35 3.49 -17.75
C LEU A 294 2.32 4.57 -16.65
N MET A 295 3.46 5.23 -16.45
CA MET A 295 3.56 6.31 -15.46
C MET A 295 2.66 7.49 -15.85
N ARG A 296 2.69 7.92 -17.10
CA ARG A 296 2.02 9.15 -17.56
C ARG A 296 0.54 8.95 -17.88
N ALA A 297 0.12 7.81 -18.42
CA ALA A 297 -1.26 7.53 -18.79
C ALA A 297 -2.08 6.88 -17.66
N ILE A 298 -1.42 6.24 -16.69
CA ILE A 298 -2.11 5.54 -15.60
C ILE A 298 -1.74 6.13 -14.24
N GLU A 299 -0.47 6.06 -13.81
CA GLU A 299 -0.11 6.37 -12.42
C GLU A 299 -0.30 7.85 -12.06
N LEU A 300 0.16 8.76 -12.89
CA LEU A 300 -0.03 10.21 -12.66
C LEU A 300 -1.50 10.62 -12.68
N PRO A 301 -2.34 10.23 -13.68
CA PRO A 301 -3.75 10.55 -13.65
C PRO A 301 -4.48 9.94 -12.43
N VAL A 302 -4.14 8.72 -12.03
CA VAL A 302 -4.70 8.11 -10.81
C VAL A 302 -4.32 8.91 -9.56
N SER A 303 -3.09 9.42 -9.45
CA SER A 303 -2.70 10.30 -8.32
C SER A 303 -3.65 11.49 -8.18
N ARG A 304 -4.09 12.08 -9.29
CA ARG A 304 -5.06 13.18 -9.28
C ARG A 304 -6.45 12.73 -8.84
N VAL A 305 -6.94 11.59 -9.32
CA VAL A 305 -8.23 11.01 -8.88
C VAL A 305 -8.18 10.72 -7.38
N LEU A 306 -7.09 10.08 -6.91
CA LEU A 306 -6.91 9.77 -5.49
C LEU A 306 -6.84 11.03 -4.63
N HIS A 307 -6.15 12.09 -5.08
CA HIS A 307 -6.16 13.38 -4.39
C HIS A 307 -7.60 13.91 -4.22
N GLY A 308 -8.43 13.86 -5.28
CA GLY A 308 -9.83 14.26 -5.22
C GLY A 308 -10.65 13.47 -4.19
N MET A 309 -10.46 12.15 -4.17
CA MET A 309 -11.08 11.24 -3.20
C MET A 309 -10.63 11.53 -1.76
N GLU A 310 -9.33 11.68 -1.54
CA GLU A 310 -8.72 12.01 -0.24
C GLU A 310 -9.16 13.38 0.28
N HIS A 311 -9.19 14.39 -0.60
CA HIS A 311 -9.66 15.73 -0.26
C HIS A 311 -11.13 15.72 0.12
N THR A 312 -11.95 14.99 -0.62
CA THR A 312 -13.38 14.83 -0.33
C THR A 312 -13.62 14.05 0.97
N GLY A 313 -12.95 12.93 1.16
CA GLY A 313 -13.19 12.01 2.26
C GLY A 313 -14.55 11.31 2.21
N ALA A 314 -14.77 10.36 3.09
CA ALA A 314 -16.02 9.60 3.21
C ALA A 314 -16.79 10.01 4.48
N LYS A 315 -18.04 10.45 4.34
CA LYS A 315 -18.90 10.87 5.46
C LYS A 315 -19.28 9.67 6.32
N VAL A 316 -19.24 9.84 7.64
CA VAL A 316 -19.64 8.81 8.60
C VAL A 316 -20.69 9.30 9.58
N ASP A 317 -21.54 8.39 10.03
CA ASP A 317 -22.47 8.61 11.14
C ASP A 317 -21.71 8.43 12.49
N SER A 318 -21.21 9.54 13.02
CA SER A 318 -20.42 9.58 14.26
C SER A 318 -21.19 9.07 15.47
N VAL A 319 -22.51 9.27 15.51
CA VAL A 319 -23.36 8.81 16.62
C VAL A 319 -23.49 7.30 16.59
N ARG A 320 -23.71 6.73 15.41
CA ARG A 320 -23.78 5.29 15.21
C ARG A 320 -22.44 4.60 15.49
N LEU A 321 -21.30 5.21 15.12
CA LEU A 321 -19.96 4.73 15.44
C LEU A 321 -19.73 4.64 16.96
N VAL A 322 -20.05 5.67 17.71
CA VAL A 322 -19.92 5.68 19.18
C VAL A 322 -20.81 4.60 19.81
N SER A 323 -22.06 4.49 19.39
CA SER A 323 -22.99 3.47 19.89
C SER A 323 -22.48 2.05 19.62
N MET A 324 -21.95 1.81 18.42
CA MET A 324 -21.38 0.51 18.01
C MET A 324 -20.13 0.15 18.82
N ARG A 325 -19.25 1.12 19.08
CA ARG A 325 -18.08 0.92 19.97
C ARG A 325 -18.51 0.46 21.35
N ASP A 326 -19.51 1.11 21.92
CA ASP A 326 -19.98 0.82 23.28
C ASP A 326 -20.68 -0.56 23.36
N GLN A 327 -21.42 -0.91 22.32
CA GLN A 327 -22.00 -2.26 22.16
C GLN A 327 -20.90 -3.33 22.07
N PHE A 328 -19.91 -3.17 21.21
CA PHE A 328 -18.80 -4.12 21.11
C PHE A 328 -17.95 -4.19 22.38
N ALA A 329 -17.82 -3.09 23.12
CA ALA A 329 -17.15 -3.09 24.43
C ALA A 329 -17.92 -3.91 25.47
N ALA A 330 -19.25 -3.86 25.47
CA ALA A 330 -20.11 -4.67 26.33
C ALA A 330 -20.04 -6.16 25.97
N GLU A 331 -20.16 -6.49 24.68
CA GLU A 331 -20.06 -7.86 24.20
C GLU A 331 -18.68 -8.49 24.46
N ALA A 332 -17.60 -7.71 24.30
CA ALA A 332 -16.25 -8.18 24.61
C ALA A 332 -16.06 -8.50 26.10
N ARG A 333 -16.64 -7.69 26.99
CA ARG A 333 -16.65 -7.97 28.43
C ARG A 333 -17.42 -9.23 28.76
N GLN A 334 -18.62 -9.39 28.21
CA GLN A 334 -19.41 -10.59 28.40
C GLN A 334 -18.67 -11.85 27.93
N ALA A 335 -18.04 -11.82 26.76
CA ALA A 335 -17.25 -12.94 26.25
C ALA A 335 -16.02 -13.22 27.15
N GLN A 336 -15.39 -12.18 27.72
CA GLN A 336 -14.30 -12.32 28.67
C GLN A 336 -14.75 -12.97 29.97
N GLU A 337 -15.86 -12.54 30.55
CA GLU A 337 -16.43 -13.10 31.75
C GLU A 337 -16.79 -14.59 31.57
N MET A 338 -17.43 -14.94 30.44
CA MET A 338 -17.70 -16.33 30.08
C MET A 338 -16.40 -17.16 29.97
N ALA A 339 -15.36 -16.61 29.35
CA ALA A 339 -14.08 -17.30 29.25
C ALA A 339 -13.45 -17.53 30.65
N TRP A 340 -13.53 -16.57 31.55
CA TRP A 340 -13.04 -16.70 32.94
C TRP A 340 -13.85 -17.74 33.73
N GLU A 341 -15.17 -17.79 33.53
CA GLU A 341 -16.04 -18.81 34.17
C GLU A 341 -15.59 -20.22 33.74
N TYR A 342 -15.40 -20.49 32.45
CA TYR A 342 -14.89 -21.77 31.99
C TYR A 342 -13.46 -22.06 32.39
N ALA A 343 -12.60 -21.04 32.48
CA ALA A 343 -11.23 -21.18 32.97
C ALA A 343 -11.18 -21.48 34.49
N GLY A 344 -12.16 -21.00 35.26
CA GLY A 344 -12.21 -21.06 36.70
C GLY A 344 -11.31 -20.02 37.38
N THR A 345 -10.77 -19.08 36.63
CA THR A 345 -9.89 -18.00 37.12
C THR A 345 -9.84 -16.86 36.09
N GLU A 346 -9.59 -15.65 36.61
CA GLU A 346 -9.34 -14.50 35.73
C GLU A 346 -7.96 -14.62 35.10
N ILE A 347 -7.90 -14.52 33.78
CA ILE A 347 -6.67 -14.57 32.97
C ILE A 347 -6.65 -13.48 31.91
N ASN A 348 -5.46 -13.11 31.49
CA ASN A 348 -5.31 -12.24 30.33
C ASN A 348 -5.48 -13.05 29.03
N LEU A 349 -6.63 -12.90 28.37
CA LEU A 349 -6.98 -13.59 27.11
C LEU A 349 -6.09 -13.18 25.91
N GLN A 350 -5.25 -12.16 26.06
CA GLN A 350 -4.25 -11.77 25.07
C GLN A 350 -2.86 -12.36 25.36
N SER A 351 -2.65 -12.99 26.53
CA SER A 351 -1.37 -13.58 26.91
C SER A 351 -1.23 -15.01 26.39
N PRO A 352 -0.35 -15.29 25.40
CA PRO A 352 -0.14 -16.65 24.89
C PRO A 352 0.28 -17.63 25.98
N LYS A 353 1.08 -17.17 26.94
CA LYS A 353 1.58 -17.99 28.05
C LYS A 353 0.45 -18.44 28.99
N GLN A 354 -0.46 -17.52 29.36
CA GLN A 354 -1.60 -17.88 30.21
C GLN A 354 -2.60 -18.77 29.48
N LEU A 355 -2.85 -18.50 28.18
CA LEU A 355 -3.71 -19.35 27.37
C LEU A 355 -3.16 -20.77 27.23
N GLN A 356 -1.86 -20.93 27.03
CA GLN A 356 -1.24 -22.26 26.91
C GLN A 356 -1.40 -23.05 28.20
N LYS A 357 -1.22 -22.42 29.37
CA LYS A 357 -1.46 -23.06 30.66
C LYS A 357 -2.89 -23.56 30.79
N VAL A 358 -3.87 -22.69 30.56
CA VAL A 358 -5.30 -23.07 30.66
C VAL A 358 -5.68 -24.16 29.67
N LEU A 359 -5.29 -24.03 28.40
CA LEU A 359 -5.68 -24.96 27.34
C LEU A 359 -5.03 -26.34 27.49
N PHE A 360 -3.70 -26.37 27.75
CA PHE A 360 -2.93 -27.60 27.65
C PHE A 360 -2.68 -28.26 29.01
N GLU A 361 -2.55 -27.48 30.12
CA GLU A 361 -2.31 -28.01 31.44
C GLU A 361 -3.64 -28.19 32.19
N ASP A 362 -4.48 -27.12 32.30
CA ASP A 362 -5.68 -27.15 33.14
C ASP A 362 -6.88 -27.88 32.46
N MET A 363 -7.01 -27.78 31.12
CA MET A 363 -8.09 -28.39 30.33
C MET A 363 -7.64 -29.67 29.60
N GLY A 364 -6.34 -30.00 29.60
CA GLY A 364 -5.81 -31.24 29.06
C GLY A 364 -5.92 -31.41 27.53
N LEU A 365 -6.06 -30.30 26.77
CA LEU A 365 -6.12 -30.36 25.32
C LEU A 365 -4.76 -30.74 24.72
N LYS A 366 -4.77 -31.39 23.55
CA LYS A 366 -3.54 -31.69 22.83
C LYS A 366 -2.86 -30.38 22.40
N PRO A 367 -1.56 -30.20 22.71
CA PRO A 367 -0.83 -29.02 22.32
C PRO A 367 -0.80 -28.81 20.81
N THR A 368 -0.86 -27.56 20.38
CA THR A 368 -0.72 -27.13 19.00
C THR A 368 0.73 -27.22 18.52
N LYS A 369 1.01 -26.90 17.26
CA LYS A 369 2.37 -26.86 16.72
C LYS A 369 3.20 -25.81 17.49
N ARG A 370 4.49 -26.09 17.68
CA ARG A 370 5.43 -25.13 18.29
C ARG A 370 5.81 -24.05 17.29
N THR A 371 5.94 -22.84 17.78
CA THR A 371 6.52 -21.69 17.07
C THR A 371 8.05 -21.85 16.97
N LYS A 372 8.71 -21.00 16.18
CA LYS A 372 10.19 -20.97 16.12
C LYS A 372 10.85 -20.68 17.49
N SER A 373 10.13 -19.98 18.38
CA SER A 373 10.56 -19.69 19.75
C SER A 373 10.26 -20.81 20.75
N GLY A 374 9.79 -21.99 20.29
CA GLY A 374 9.50 -23.15 21.13
C GLY A 374 8.16 -23.15 21.87
N SER A 375 7.41 -22.06 21.83
CA SER A 375 6.07 -21.93 22.44
C SER A 375 4.99 -22.56 21.55
N TYR A 376 3.89 -23.03 22.13
CA TYR A 376 2.75 -23.51 21.33
C TYR A 376 1.99 -22.34 20.69
N THR A 377 1.58 -22.51 19.42
CA THR A 377 0.82 -21.45 18.76
C THR A 377 -0.59 -21.33 19.31
N THR A 378 -1.04 -20.09 19.55
CA THR A 378 -2.40 -19.74 19.96
C THR A 378 -3.03 -18.77 18.96
N ASN A 379 -2.66 -18.85 17.67
CA ASN A 379 -3.27 -18.03 16.63
C ASN A 379 -4.72 -18.49 16.36
N ALA A 380 -5.47 -17.66 15.64
CA ALA A 380 -6.90 -17.91 15.39
C ALA A 380 -7.17 -19.29 14.74
N ALA A 381 -6.36 -19.68 13.76
CA ALA A 381 -6.53 -20.96 13.06
C ALA A 381 -6.30 -22.16 13.98
N ALA A 382 -5.27 -22.13 14.83
CA ALA A 382 -4.97 -23.19 15.79
C ALA A 382 -6.05 -23.28 16.88
N LEU A 383 -6.56 -22.13 17.36
CA LEU A 383 -7.67 -22.12 18.34
C LEU A 383 -8.99 -22.60 17.72
N GLN A 384 -9.26 -22.25 16.46
CA GLN A 384 -10.43 -22.74 15.75
C GLN A 384 -10.37 -24.27 15.53
N ASP A 385 -9.19 -24.81 15.20
CA ASP A 385 -8.99 -26.26 15.09
C ASP A 385 -9.18 -26.98 16.43
N LEU A 386 -8.67 -26.39 17.54
CA LEU A 386 -8.92 -26.91 18.89
C LEU A 386 -10.42 -26.85 19.26
N TYR A 387 -11.11 -25.76 18.93
CA TYR A 387 -12.54 -25.59 19.18
C TYR A 387 -13.36 -26.71 18.51
N VAL A 388 -13.10 -26.96 17.22
CA VAL A 388 -13.79 -28.05 16.48
C VAL A 388 -13.48 -29.43 17.06
N LYS A 389 -12.25 -29.65 17.56
CA LYS A 389 -11.82 -30.94 18.13
C LYS A 389 -12.21 -31.14 19.57
N SER A 390 -12.69 -30.14 20.26
CA SER A 390 -13.03 -30.16 21.70
C SER A 390 -14.53 -30.32 21.99
N VAL A 391 -15.32 -30.69 20.99
CA VAL A 391 -16.80 -30.79 21.13
C VAL A 391 -17.23 -31.72 22.28
N ASP A 392 -16.46 -32.79 22.55
CA ASP A 392 -16.72 -33.73 23.64
C ASP A 392 -16.25 -33.23 25.03
N ASN A 393 -15.56 -32.09 25.09
CA ASN A 393 -15.10 -31.44 26.31
C ASN A 393 -15.81 -30.08 26.47
N GLU A 394 -16.98 -30.11 27.13
CA GLU A 394 -17.86 -28.95 27.27
C GLU A 394 -17.10 -27.72 27.86
N ARG A 395 -16.27 -27.92 28.89
CA ARG A 395 -15.49 -26.85 29.51
C ARG A 395 -14.49 -26.21 28.55
N ALA A 396 -13.71 -27.02 27.85
CA ALA A 396 -12.70 -26.54 26.89
C ALA A 396 -13.36 -25.92 25.65
N ASN A 397 -14.44 -26.51 25.17
CA ASN A 397 -15.19 -26.00 24.02
C ASN A 397 -15.85 -24.66 24.35
N GLY A 398 -16.49 -24.54 25.54
CA GLY A 398 -17.06 -23.28 26.01
C GLY A 398 -16.00 -22.17 26.18
N PHE A 399 -14.85 -22.49 26.76
CA PHE A 399 -13.74 -21.56 26.88
C PHE A 399 -13.23 -21.08 25.50
N LEU A 400 -12.98 -22.01 24.58
CA LEU A 400 -12.50 -21.68 23.22
C LEU A 400 -13.52 -20.87 22.45
N GLY A 401 -14.81 -21.17 22.56
CA GLY A 401 -15.88 -20.39 21.95
C GLY A 401 -15.92 -18.97 22.46
N ALA A 402 -15.86 -18.77 23.79
CA ALA A 402 -15.81 -17.46 24.42
C ALA A 402 -14.52 -16.68 24.06
N LEU A 403 -13.37 -17.34 24.05
CA LEU A 403 -12.09 -16.75 23.64
C LEU A 403 -12.09 -16.29 22.17
N LEU A 404 -12.58 -17.11 21.27
CA LEU A 404 -12.68 -16.76 19.85
C LEU A 404 -13.62 -15.58 19.64
N ARG A 405 -14.78 -15.59 20.31
CA ARG A 405 -15.73 -14.47 20.27
C ARG A 405 -15.12 -13.19 20.85
N HIS A 406 -14.45 -13.25 22.00
CA HIS A 406 -13.75 -12.11 22.61
C HIS A 406 -12.73 -11.49 21.65
N ARG A 407 -11.94 -12.32 20.95
CA ARG A 407 -10.95 -11.83 20.00
C ARG A 407 -11.57 -11.18 18.76
N GLU A 408 -12.64 -11.78 18.24
CA GLU A 408 -13.39 -11.23 17.10
C GLU A 408 -13.97 -9.86 17.45
N ILE A 409 -14.68 -9.75 18.58
CA ILE A 409 -15.31 -8.49 18.99
C ILE A 409 -14.29 -7.42 19.33
N ASN A 410 -13.17 -7.76 19.99
CA ASN A 410 -12.11 -6.78 20.23
C ASN A 410 -11.49 -6.24 18.93
N LYS A 411 -11.35 -7.09 17.90
CA LYS A 411 -10.89 -6.64 16.59
C LYS A 411 -11.88 -5.65 15.97
N LEU A 412 -13.18 -5.95 16.01
CA LEU A 412 -14.23 -5.07 15.50
C LEU A 412 -14.29 -3.76 16.27
N LYS A 413 -14.23 -3.83 17.61
CA LYS A 413 -14.15 -2.64 18.47
C LYS A 413 -12.96 -1.75 18.12
N GLN A 414 -11.80 -2.35 17.85
CA GLN A 414 -10.61 -1.60 17.46
C GLN A 414 -10.78 -0.92 16.10
N ILE A 415 -11.39 -1.61 15.12
CA ILE A 415 -11.71 -1.01 13.82
C ILE A 415 -12.61 0.22 14.02
N VAL A 416 -13.71 0.08 14.78
CA VAL A 416 -14.64 1.20 15.05
C VAL A 416 -13.94 2.34 15.79
N GLN A 417 -13.10 2.05 16.79
CA GLN A 417 -12.34 3.07 17.48
C GLN A 417 -11.40 3.82 16.53
N THR A 418 -10.71 3.11 15.66
CA THR A 418 -9.85 3.73 14.64
C THR A 418 -10.64 4.65 13.70
N LEU A 419 -11.87 4.28 13.30
CA LEU A 419 -12.73 5.14 12.49
C LEU A 419 -13.17 6.40 13.26
N ILE A 420 -13.50 6.26 14.55
CA ILE A 420 -13.83 7.42 15.41
C ILE A 420 -12.64 8.38 15.50
N ASP A 421 -11.45 7.85 15.77
CA ASP A 421 -10.23 8.66 15.95
C ASP A 421 -9.80 9.35 14.64
N ALA A 422 -10.12 8.74 13.50
CA ALA A 422 -9.81 9.27 12.17
C ALA A 422 -10.86 10.25 11.63
N THR A 423 -12.04 10.31 12.26
CA THR A 423 -13.11 11.22 11.80
C THR A 423 -12.68 12.67 12.02
N ASN A 424 -12.67 13.45 10.95
CA ASN A 424 -12.38 14.88 11.02
C ASN A 424 -13.59 15.61 11.64
N THR A 425 -13.32 16.41 12.68
CA THR A 425 -14.36 17.11 13.45
C THR A 425 -15.00 18.28 12.70
N SER A 426 -14.38 18.78 11.63
CA SER A 426 -14.89 19.93 10.88
C SER A 426 -15.99 19.56 9.90
N ASP A 427 -15.93 18.36 9.29
CA ASP A 427 -16.85 17.90 8.24
C ASP A 427 -17.45 16.52 8.49
N GLU A 428 -17.02 15.84 9.59
CA GLU A 428 -17.42 14.49 9.97
C GLU A 428 -17.11 13.46 8.86
N ARG A 429 -16.00 13.66 8.13
CA ARG A 429 -15.52 12.75 7.10
C ARG A 429 -14.22 12.07 7.53
N ILE A 430 -13.97 10.90 6.98
CA ILE A 430 -12.72 10.19 7.10
C ILE A 430 -11.94 10.40 5.81
N HIS A 431 -10.80 11.07 5.93
CA HIS A 431 -9.86 11.32 4.85
C HIS A 431 -8.73 10.29 4.94
N THR A 432 -8.97 9.11 4.38
CA THR A 432 -7.90 8.09 4.29
C THR A 432 -6.83 8.52 3.30
N THR A 433 -5.63 8.03 3.46
CA THR A 433 -4.56 8.16 2.46
C THR A 433 -4.50 6.89 1.60
N PHE A 434 -4.58 7.03 0.28
CA PHE A 434 -4.39 5.94 -0.67
C PHE A 434 -2.93 5.85 -1.10
N GLU A 435 -2.32 4.69 -0.90
CA GLU A 435 -0.93 4.43 -1.29
C GLU A 435 -0.85 3.71 -2.63
N GLN A 436 -0.14 4.31 -3.59
CA GLN A 436 0.09 3.74 -4.92
C GLN A 436 1.35 2.87 -4.99
N THR A 437 2.30 3.05 -4.05
CA THR A 437 3.69 2.57 -4.15
C THR A 437 4.03 1.47 -3.15
N VAL A 438 3.05 0.95 -2.41
CA VAL A 438 3.27 -0.09 -1.37
C VAL A 438 3.10 -1.50 -1.92
N ALA A 439 2.05 -1.76 -2.68
CA ALA A 439 1.79 -3.10 -3.20
C ALA A 439 2.58 -3.35 -4.49
N ALA A 440 3.49 -4.31 -4.47
CA ALA A 440 4.33 -4.66 -5.63
C ALA A 440 3.54 -5.14 -6.88
N THR A 441 2.25 -5.39 -6.75
CA THR A 441 1.36 -5.79 -7.85
C THR A 441 0.65 -4.62 -8.53
N GLY A 442 0.83 -3.38 -8.08
CA GLY A 442 0.11 -2.22 -8.60
C GLY A 442 -1.21 -1.89 -7.89
N ARG A 443 -1.67 -2.76 -6.98
CA ARG A 443 -2.88 -2.49 -6.20
C ARG A 443 -2.70 -1.26 -5.31
N LEU A 444 -3.78 -0.53 -5.10
CA LEU A 444 -3.84 0.54 -4.11
C LEU A 444 -3.97 -0.08 -2.71
N SER A 445 -3.41 0.59 -1.73
CA SER A 445 -3.70 0.33 -0.31
C SER A 445 -4.20 1.60 0.36
N SER A 446 -4.82 1.45 1.52
CA SER A 446 -5.41 2.55 2.28
C SER A 446 -4.81 2.56 3.67
N VAL A 447 -4.38 3.73 4.15
CA VAL A 447 -3.79 3.93 5.48
C VAL A 447 -4.40 5.16 6.15
N ASP A 448 -4.28 5.25 7.43
CA ASP A 448 -4.69 6.37 8.27
C ASP A 448 -6.14 6.87 8.05
N PRO A 449 -7.17 5.99 8.13
CA PRO A 449 -7.17 4.60 8.53
C PRO A 449 -7.20 3.63 7.34
N ASN A 450 -6.84 2.36 7.54
CA ASN A 450 -6.98 1.34 6.52
C ASN A 450 -8.45 0.90 6.38
N LEU A 451 -9.16 1.47 5.41
CA LEU A 451 -10.55 1.16 5.11
C LEU A 451 -10.75 -0.19 4.39
N GLN A 452 -9.71 -0.72 3.75
CA GLN A 452 -9.75 -2.03 3.08
C GLN A 452 -9.80 -3.19 4.07
N ASN A 453 -9.50 -2.96 5.35
CA ASN A 453 -9.59 -3.97 6.42
C ASN A 453 -11.00 -4.11 7.02
N ILE A 454 -11.98 -3.31 6.62
CA ILE A 454 -13.36 -3.42 7.08
C ILE A 454 -13.95 -4.71 6.53
N PRO A 455 -14.37 -5.67 7.38
CA PRO A 455 -14.89 -6.95 6.91
C PRO A 455 -16.19 -6.78 6.13
N ASN A 456 -16.39 -7.53 5.04
CA ASN A 456 -17.65 -7.55 4.29
C ASN A 456 -18.42 -8.89 4.40
N ARG A 457 -17.76 -9.95 4.92
CA ARG A 457 -18.30 -11.32 4.90
C ARG A 457 -19.20 -11.66 6.08
N ASN A 458 -19.04 -10.99 7.22
CA ASN A 458 -19.85 -11.23 8.42
C ASN A 458 -20.83 -10.07 8.68
N ALA A 459 -21.87 -10.33 9.49
CA ALA A 459 -22.91 -9.35 9.80
C ALA A 459 -22.32 -8.06 10.43
N ALA A 460 -21.44 -8.21 11.42
CA ALA A 460 -20.83 -7.06 12.11
C ALA A 460 -19.97 -6.19 11.19
N GLY A 461 -19.25 -6.78 10.25
CA GLY A 461 -18.49 -6.02 9.24
C GLY A 461 -19.41 -5.25 8.31
N ARG A 462 -20.54 -5.83 7.90
CA ARG A 462 -21.55 -5.14 7.11
C ARG A 462 -22.17 -3.97 7.88
N GLU A 463 -22.43 -4.13 9.19
CA GLU A 463 -22.89 -3.04 10.05
C GLU A 463 -21.90 -1.89 10.12
N ILE A 464 -20.59 -2.18 10.17
CA ILE A 464 -19.53 -1.14 10.11
C ILE A 464 -19.56 -0.42 8.76
N ARG A 465 -19.77 -1.12 7.63
CA ARG A 465 -19.96 -0.45 6.33
C ARG A 465 -21.17 0.47 6.31
N GLY A 466 -22.25 0.12 7.04
CA GLY A 466 -23.44 0.93 7.17
C GLY A 466 -23.28 2.24 7.94
N VAL A 467 -22.10 2.52 8.53
CA VAL A 467 -21.84 3.85 9.13
C VAL A 467 -21.38 4.89 8.11
N PHE A 468 -20.96 4.45 6.91
CA PHE A 468 -20.62 5.36 5.83
C PHE A 468 -21.90 5.77 5.11
N VAL A 469 -22.17 7.07 5.11
CA VAL A 469 -23.42 7.67 4.64
C VAL A 469 -23.13 8.79 3.63
N PRO A 470 -24.10 9.19 2.79
CA PRO A 470 -23.93 10.34 1.92
C PRO A 470 -23.68 11.63 2.72
N GLY A 471 -22.80 12.48 2.22
CA GLY A 471 -22.56 13.81 2.79
C GLY A 471 -23.67 14.80 2.52
N GLU A 472 -23.55 16.00 3.08
CA GLU A 472 -24.51 17.08 2.86
C GLU A 472 -24.60 17.44 1.36
N GLY A 473 -25.82 17.49 0.84
CA GLY A 473 -26.10 17.76 -0.59
C GLY A 473 -26.11 16.50 -1.46
N TYR A 474 -25.92 15.30 -0.88
CA TYR A 474 -26.01 14.01 -1.56
C TYR A 474 -27.15 13.17 -0.98
N GLU A 475 -27.79 12.35 -1.82
CA GLU A 475 -28.96 11.56 -1.41
C GLU A 475 -28.69 10.09 -1.16
N ALA A 476 -27.60 9.55 -1.75
CA ALA A 476 -27.29 8.12 -1.68
C ALA A 476 -25.78 7.88 -1.86
N LEU A 477 -25.36 6.65 -1.52
CA LEU A 477 -24.11 6.07 -1.97
C LEU A 477 -24.39 5.04 -3.06
N MET A 478 -23.50 4.95 -4.03
CA MET A 478 -23.48 3.88 -5.03
C MET A 478 -22.21 3.08 -4.88
N SER A 479 -22.32 1.74 -4.95
CA SER A 479 -21.21 0.82 -5.03
C SER A 479 -21.22 0.14 -6.40
N CYS A 480 -20.10 0.19 -7.11
CA CYS A 480 -19.88 -0.52 -8.37
C CYS A 480 -18.68 -1.46 -8.23
N ASP A 481 -18.90 -2.77 -8.39
CA ASP A 481 -17.88 -3.80 -8.16
C ASP A 481 -17.70 -4.69 -9.38
N TYR A 482 -16.45 -5.01 -9.72
CA TYR A 482 -16.14 -5.94 -10.80
C TYR A 482 -16.50 -7.38 -10.44
N SER A 483 -17.22 -8.04 -11.32
CA SER A 483 -17.51 -9.47 -11.18
C SER A 483 -16.36 -10.32 -11.71
N GLN A 484 -15.60 -10.96 -10.81
CA GLN A 484 -14.60 -11.99 -11.13
C GLN A 484 -13.50 -11.51 -12.10
N VAL A 485 -13.06 -10.27 -11.96
CA VAL A 485 -12.10 -9.63 -12.90
C VAL A 485 -10.83 -10.45 -13.12
N GLU A 486 -10.23 -11.02 -12.07
CA GLU A 486 -9.00 -11.82 -12.18
C GLU A 486 -9.19 -13.11 -13.01
N LEU A 487 -10.35 -13.74 -12.91
CA LEU A 487 -10.67 -14.94 -13.72
C LEU A 487 -10.93 -14.58 -15.19
N ARG A 488 -11.49 -13.41 -15.45
CA ARG A 488 -11.69 -12.88 -16.82
C ARG A 488 -10.35 -12.54 -17.47
N ILE A 489 -9.44 -11.93 -16.70
CA ILE A 489 -8.05 -11.69 -17.13
C ILE A 489 -7.32 -13.00 -17.40
N MET A 490 -7.50 -14.02 -16.55
CA MET A 490 -6.89 -15.33 -16.78
C MET A 490 -7.42 -15.99 -18.05
N ALA A 491 -8.72 -15.84 -18.35
CA ALA A 491 -9.31 -16.34 -19.59
C ALA A 491 -8.70 -15.65 -20.82
N ASP A 492 -8.54 -14.33 -20.78
CA ASP A 492 -7.95 -13.54 -21.84
C ASP A 492 -6.48 -13.90 -22.05
N LEU A 493 -5.66 -13.84 -20.99
CA LEU A 493 -4.21 -14.08 -21.08
C LEU A 493 -3.85 -15.52 -21.46
N SER A 494 -4.68 -16.51 -21.10
CA SER A 494 -4.48 -17.91 -21.49
C SER A 494 -5.00 -18.23 -22.87
N ASP A 495 -5.87 -17.40 -23.44
CA ASP A 495 -6.62 -17.66 -24.69
C ASP A 495 -7.30 -19.04 -24.66
N ASP A 496 -7.85 -19.44 -23.49
CA ASP A 496 -8.53 -20.72 -23.34
C ASP A 496 -9.99 -20.59 -23.79
N GLU A 497 -10.28 -21.17 -24.95
CA GLU A 497 -11.61 -21.06 -25.60
C GLU A 497 -12.75 -21.57 -24.72
N ALA A 498 -12.52 -22.64 -23.95
CA ALA A 498 -13.53 -23.20 -23.08
C ALA A 498 -13.83 -22.27 -21.87
N LEU A 499 -12.79 -21.60 -21.35
CA LEU A 499 -12.95 -20.64 -20.27
C LEU A 499 -13.59 -19.34 -20.76
N ILE A 500 -13.20 -18.87 -21.95
CA ILE A 500 -13.81 -17.71 -22.62
C ILE A 500 -15.30 -17.95 -22.86
N GLU A 501 -15.66 -19.13 -23.39
CA GLU A 501 -17.06 -19.49 -23.65
C GLU A 501 -17.87 -19.58 -22.34
N ALA A 502 -17.27 -20.07 -21.24
CA ALA A 502 -17.92 -20.10 -19.95
C ALA A 502 -18.37 -18.70 -19.48
N PHE A 503 -17.56 -17.66 -19.72
CA PHE A 503 -17.95 -16.28 -19.45
C PHE A 503 -19.01 -15.72 -20.40
N ARG A 504 -18.96 -16.11 -21.67
CA ARG A 504 -19.91 -15.67 -22.71
C ARG A 504 -21.27 -16.33 -22.61
N SER A 505 -21.37 -17.49 -21.93
CA SER A 505 -22.61 -18.28 -21.85
C SER A 505 -23.77 -17.61 -21.12
N GLY A 506 -23.50 -16.56 -20.31
CA GLY A 506 -24.50 -15.87 -19.47
C GLY A 506 -25.03 -16.72 -18.29
N ALA A 507 -24.50 -17.94 -18.07
CA ALA A 507 -24.84 -18.81 -16.93
C ALA A 507 -24.02 -18.43 -15.69
N ASP A 508 -24.40 -18.99 -14.51
CA ASP A 508 -23.52 -18.92 -13.33
C ASP A 508 -22.16 -19.54 -13.69
N PHE A 509 -21.15 -18.69 -13.80
CA PHE A 509 -19.81 -19.05 -14.25
C PHE A 509 -19.24 -20.26 -13.50
N HIS A 510 -19.27 -20.24 -12.15
CA HIS A 510 -18.72 -21.34 -11.36
C HIS A 510 -19.51 -22.65 -11.51
N LYS A 511 -20.81 -22.54 -11.72
CA LYS A 511 -21.67 -23.70 -11.95
C LYS A 511 -21.44 -24.28 -13.35
N TYR A 512 -21.26 -23.41 -14.34
CA TYR A 512 -20.94 -23.80 -15.72
C TYR A 512 -19.56 -24.48 -15.79
N VAL A 513 -18.53 -23.86 -15.22
CA VAL A 513 -17.19 -24.45 -15.14
C VAL A 513 -17.20 -25.78 -14.39
N ALA A 514 -17.97 -25.88 -13.30
CA ALA A 514 -18.14 -27.17 -12.58
C ALA A 514 -18.77 -28.23 -13.48
N SER A 515 -19.75 -27.89 -14.32
CA SER A 515 -20.37 -28.84 -15.25
C SER A 515 -19.36 -29.44 -16.22
N MET A 516 -18.43 -28.64 -16.70
CA MET A 516 -17.34 -29.10 -17.59
C MET A 516 -16.33 -29.99 -16.84
N VAL A 517 -15.86 -29.57 -15.66
CA VAL A 517 -14.87 -30.30 -14.87
C VAL A 517 -15.41 -31.63 -14.35
N TYR A 518 -16.66 -31.68 -13.92
CA TYR A 518 -17.32 -32.92 -13.45
C TYR A 518 -17.99 -33.71 -14.56
N LYS A 519 -18.09 -33.14 -15.78
CA LYS A 519 -18.80 -33.73 -16.93
C LYS A 519 -20.25 -34.08 -16.60
N LEU A 520 -20.93 -33.15 -15.94
CA LEU A 520 -22.34 -33.27 -15.55
C LEU A 520 -23.15 -32.10 -16.14
N PRO A 521 -24.45 -32.28 -16.40
CA PRO A 521 -25.34 -31.16 -16.76
C PRO A 521 -25.33 -30.07 -15.67
N VAL A 522 -25.46 -28.80 -16.08
CA VAL A 522 -25.38 -27.62 -15.18
C VAL A 522 -26.42 -27.71 -14.04
N ASP A 523 -27.59 -28.22 -14.31
CA ASP A 523 -28.69 -28.41 -13.33
C ASP A 523 -28.39 -29.48 -12.28
N GLN A 524 -27.50 -30.43 -12.57
CA GLN A 524 -27.08 -31.50 -11.67
C GLN A 524 -25.86 -31.13 -10.80
N ILE A 525 -25.26 -29.97 -10.98
CA ILE A 525 -24.12 -29.52 -10.19
C ILE A 525 -24.57 -29.16 -8.77
N THR A 526 -23.97 -29.83 -7.79
CA THR A 526 -24.22 -29.56 -6.36
C THR A 526 -23.54 -28.26 -5.90
N GLY A 527 -24.03 -27.72 -4.77
CA GLY A 527 -23.41 -26.56 -4.14
C GLY A 527 -21.94 -26.79 -3.76
N ASP A 528 -21.57 -27.98 -3.30
CA ASP A 528 -20.22 -28.36 -2.95
C ASP A 528 -19.31 -28.42 -4.19
N GLN A 529 -19.77 -29.03 -5.28
CA GLN A 529 -19.04 -29.08 -6.54
C GLN A 529 -18.76 -27.67 -7.10
N ARG A 530 -19.76 -26.79 -7.06
CA ARG A 530 -19.63 -25.38 -7.42
C ARG A 530 -18.60 -24.67 -6.54
N SER A 531 -18.66 -24.88 -5.23
CA SER A 531 -17.73 -24.28 -4.26
C SER A 531 -16.31 -24.81 -4.42
N HIS A 532 -16.14 -26.11 -4.71
CA HIS A 532 -14.85 -26.71 -5.00
C HIS A 532 -14.19 -26.08 -6.24
N VAL A 533 -14.95 -25.94 -7.32
CA VAL A 533 -14.44 -25.33 -8.56
C VAL A 533 -14.15 -23.84 -8.36
N LYS A 534 -15.00 -23.11 -7.64
CA LYS A 534 -14.73 -21.71 -7.28
C LYS A 534 -13.39 -21.57 -6.55
N ALA A 535 -13.18 -22.36 -5.49
CA ALA A 535 -11.92 -22.33 -4.73
C ALA A 535 -10.72 -22.78 -5.55
N MET A 536 -10.91 -23.70 -6.51
CA MET A 536 -9.88 -24.13 -7.44
C MET A 536 -9.48 -23.02 -8.40
N SER A 537 -10.43 -22.40 -9.10
CA SER A 537 -10.16 -21.37 -10.11
C SER A 537 -9.36 -20.22 -9.51
N TYR A 538 -9.77 -19.72 -8.32
CA TYR A 538 -9.01 -18.70 -7.61
C TYR A 538 -7.68 -19.23 -7.05
N GLY A 539 -7.68 -20.45 -6.49
CA GLY A 539 -6.48 -21.05 -5.95
C GLY A 539 -5.36 -21.22 -6.98
N LEU A 540 -5.72 -21.58 -8.22
CA LEU A 540 -4.76 -21.69 -9.32
C LEU A 540 -4.20 -20.32 -9.74
N ALA A 541 -5.07 -19.32 -9.85
CA ALA A 541 -4.64 -17.94 -10.14
C ALA A 541 -3.66 -17.39 -9.07
N TYR A 542 -3.79 -17.84 -7.82
CA TYR A 542 -2.90 -17.46 -6.72
C TYR A 542 -1.74 -18.44 -6.48
N GLY A 543 -1.51 -19.41 -7.37
CA GLY A 543 -0.43 -20.38 -7.22
C GLY A 543 -0.55 -21.30 -6.01
N LEU A 544 -1.78 -21.62 -5.60
CA LEU A 544 -2.04 -22.49 -4.45
C LEU A 544 -1.57 -23.92 -4.75
N SER A 545 -0.77 -24.48 -3.84
CA SER A 545 -0.33 -25.87 -3.95
C SER A 545 -1.50 -26.85 -3.76
N THR A 546 -1.36 -28.09 -4.27
CA THR A 546 -2.35 -29.17 -4.06
C THR A 546 -2.66 -29.37 -2.57
N TYR A 547 -1.62 -29.26 -1.70
CA TYR A 547 -1.82 -29.34 -0.25
C TYR A 547 -2.65 -28.15 0.30
N GLY A 548 -2.34 -26.93 -0.15
CA GLY A 548 -3.11 -25.74 0.24
C GLY A 548 -4.57 -25.83 -0.20
N LEU A 549 -4.81 -26.31 -1.43
CA LEU A 549 -6.15 -26.56 -1.96
C LEU A 549 -6.90 -27.62 -1.14
N ALA A 550 -6.25 -28.73 -0.81
CA ALA A 550 -6.82 -29.78 0.03
C ALA A 550 -7.25 -29.25 1.41
N GLN A 551 -6.43 -28.41 2.03
CA GLN A 551 -6.75 -27.75 3.31
C GLN A 551 -7.94 -26.80 3.18
N GLN A 552 -7.96 -25.99 2.13
CA GLN A 552 -9.04 -25.01 1.89
C GLN A 552 -10.38 -25.69 1.64
N LEU A 553 -10.40 -26.80 0.88
CA LEU A 553 -11.59 -27.55 0.55
C LEU A 553 -11.96 -28.58 1.63
N LYS A 554 -11.09 -28.82 2.61
CA LYS A 554 -11.24 -29.87 3.65
C LYS A 554 -11.42 -31.28 3.07
N ILE A 555 -10.71 -31.57 1.96
CA ILE A 555 -10.68 -32.87 1.29
C ILE A 555 -9.29 -33.51 1.39
N ALA A 556 -9.18 -34.79 1.03
CA ALA A 556 -7.89 -35.47 1.01
C ALA A 556 -6.97 -34.89 -0.08
N PRO A 557 -5.63 -34.80 0.14
CA PRO A 557 -4.68 -34.31 -0.86
C PRO A 557 -4.78 -35.00 -2.22
N ARG A 558 -5.01 -36.34 -2.22
CA ARG A 558 -5.22 -37.11 -3.45
C ARG A 558 -6.48 -36.71 -4.22
N GLU A 559 -7.52 -36.33 -3.50
CA GLU A 559 -8.79 -35.85 -4.10
C GLU A 559 -8.63 -34.45 -4.69
N ALA A 560 -7.91 -33.55 -3.99
CA ALA A 560 -7.53 -32.24 -4.50
C ALA A 560 -6.67 -32.32 -5.77
N GLU A 561 -5.72 -33.27 -5.81
CA GLU A 561 -4.90 -33.52 -7.00
C GLU A 561 -5.74 -34.02 -8.18
N ALA A 562 -6.64 -34.98 -7.93
CA ALA A 562 -7.52 -35.49 -8.98
C ALA A 562 -8.45 -34.39 -9.52
N LEU A 563 -8.92 -33.49 -8.66
CA LEU A 563 -9.73 -32.35 -9.06
C LEU A 563 -8.91 -31.34 -9.90
N LYS A 564 -7.68 -31.05 -9.48
CA LYS A 564 -6.74 -30.18 -10.21
C LYS A 564 -6.45 -30.72 -11.60
N ASN A 565 -6.18 -32.03 -11.73
CA ASN A 565 -5.93 -32.67 -13.02
C ASN A 565 -7.15 -32.57 -13.94
N ARG A 566 -8.37 -32.84 -13.45
CA ARG A 566 -9.59 -32.67 -14.23
C ARG A 566 -9.82 -31.23 -14.69
N TYR A 567 -9.47 -30.25 -13.86
CA TYR A 567 -9.54 -28.84 -14.24
C TYR A 567 -8.60 -28.52 -15.41
N PHE A 568 -7.36 -28.95 -15.31
CA PHE A 568 -6.37 -28.74 -16.37
C PHE A 568 -6.61 -29.59 -17.61
N ASP A 569 -7.22 -30.78 -17.49
CA ASP A 569 -7.70 -31.54 -18.65
C ASP A 569 -8.84 -30.81 -19.39
N THR A 570 -9.60 -29.97 -18.69
CA THR A 570 -10.67 -29.17 -19.26
C THR A 570 -10.14 -27.84 -19.84
N PHE A 571 -9.22 -27.20 -19.14
CA PHE A 571 -8.63 -25.89 -19.44
C PHE A 571 -7.12 -26.01 -19.67
N GLY A 572 -6.73 -26.68 -20.75
CA GLY A 572 -5.34 -26.98 -21.05
C GLY A 572 -4.49 -25.72 -21.31
N LYS A 573 -5.04 -24.72 -22.01
CA LYS A 573 -4.32 -23.46 -22.26
C LYS A 573 -4.08 -22.65 -20.98
N VAL A 574 -4.98 -22.74 -19.99
CA VAL A 574 -4.75 -22.14 -18.65
C VAL A 574 -3.52 -22.78 -17.99
N HIS A 575 -3.41 -24.11 -18.07
CA HIS A 575 -2.26 -24.83 -17.52
C HIS A 575 -0.96 -24.37 -18.18
N ASP A 576 -0.93 -24.40 -19.53
CA ASP A 576 0.24 -24.02 -20.31
C ASP A 576 0.65 -22.57 -20.06
N TYR A 577 -0.32 -21.67 -19.93
CA TYR A 577 -0.08 -20.28 -19.59
C TYR A 577 0.57 -20.14 -18.22
N LEU A 578 0.02 -20.77 -17.18
CA LEU A 578 0.57 -20.70 -15.83
C LEU A 578 1.98 -21.29 -15.74
N GLU A 579 2.27 -22.39 -16.42
CA GLU A 579 3.63 -22.94 -16.51
C GLU A 579 4.59 -21.98 -17.23
N SER A 580 4.13 -21.37 -18.32
CA SER A 580 4.92 -20.41 -19.09
C SER A 580 5.31 -19.16 -18.27
N LEU A 581 4.45 -18.70 -17.37
CA LEU A 581 4.75 -17.53 -16.53
C LEU A 581 5.99 -17.73 -15.67
N VAL A 582 6.11 -18.88 -15.01
CA VAL A 582 7.29 -19.19 -14.18
C VAL A 582 8.55 -19.38 -15.03
N ALA A 583 8.42 -20.06 -16.18
CA ALA A 583 9.54 -20.27 -17.11
C ALA A 583 10.05 -18.93 -17.66
N ASN A 584 9.14 -18.07 -18.15
CA ASN A 584 9.48 -16.74 -18.67
C ASN A 584 10.05 -15.83 -17.58
N ALA A 585 9.51 -15.89 -16.35
CA ALA A 585 10.04 -15.11 -15.22
C ALA A 585 11.46 -15.53 -14.84
N ARG A 586 11.81 -16.82 -14.96
CA ARG A 586 13.18 -17.29 -14.77
C ARG A 586 14.13 -16.79 -15.84
N GLU A 587 13.68 -16.76 -17.11
CA GLU A 587 14.49 -16.30 -18.23
C GLU A 587 14.67 -14.78 -18.23
N LYS A 588 13.58 -14.03 -18.11
CA LYS A 588 13.56 -12.55 -18.19
C LYS A 588 13.91 -11.85 -16.88
N GLY A 589 13.76 -12.53 -15.75
CA GLY A 589 13.90 -11.96 -14.41
C GLY A 589 12.67 -11.24 -13.87
N TYR A 590 11.61 -11.09 -14.68
CA TYR A 590 10.37 -10.40 -14.32
C TYR A 590 9.12 -11.01 -14.98
N THR A 591 7.96 -10.64 -14.46
CA THR A 591 6.66 -10.80 -15.14
C THR A 591 6.06 -9.44 -15.46
N GLU A 592 5.11 -9.41 -16.40
CA GLU A 592 4.53 -8.20 -16.95
C GLU A 592 2.99 -8.29 -16.97
N THR A 593 2.30 -7.18 -16.67
CA THR A 593 0.85 -7.07 -16.85
C THR A 593 0.49 -6.83 -18.30
N ILE A 594 -0.81 -6.85 -18.63
CA ILE A 594 -1.34 -6.47 -19.95
C ILE A 594 -0.82 -5.08 -20.37
N PHE A 595 -0.61 -4.16 -19.41
CA PHE A 595 -0.19 -2.78 -19.66
C PHE A 595 1.31 -2.53 -19.43
N GLY A 596 2.15 -3.57 -19.34
CA GLY A 596 3.59 -3.44 -19.25
C GLY A 596 4.13 -3.13 -17.87
N ARG A 597 3.33 -3.23 -16.79
CA ARG A 597 3.83 -3.14 -15.41
C ARG A 597 4.69 -4.35 -15.12
N ARG A 598 5.94 -4.13 -14.69
CA ARG A 598 6.90 -5.20 -14.40
C ARG A 598 7.05 -5.44 -12.90
N ARG A 599 7.17 -6.72 -12.53
CA ARG A 599 7.60 -7.15 -11.21
C ARG A 599 8.78 -8.11 -11.33
N TYR A 600 9.84 -7.88 -10.55
CA TYR A 600 11.11 -8.58 -10.66
C TYR A 600 11.22 -9.70 -9.61
N PHE A 601 11.86 -10.84 -9.98
CA PHE A 601 11.91 -12.04 -9.13
C PHE A 601 13.33 -12.61 -9.02
N PRO A 602 14.30 -11.90 -8.42
CA PRO A 602 15.67 -12.40 -8.27
C PRO A 602 15.74 -13.72 -7.47
N ALA A 603 14.77 -13.94 -6.56
CA ALA A 603 14.69 -15.13 -5.73
C ALA A 603 14.30 -16.41 -6.49
N LEU A 604 13.88 -16.35 -7.77
CA LEU A 604 13.65 -17.54 -8.61
C LEU A 604 14.90 -18.38 -8.83
N HIS A 605 16.09 -17.78 -8.72
CA HIS A 605 17.39 -18.45 -8.82
C HIS A 605 17.99 -18.79 -7.46
N SER A 606 17.28 -18.56 -6.36
CA SER A 606 17.77 -18.84 -5.01
C SER A 606 17.99 -20.33 -4.77
N THR A 607 19.09 -20.68 -4.11
CA THR A 607 19.34 -22.03 -3.60
C THR A 607 18.40 -22.39 -2.44
N ASN A 608 17.85 -21.38 -1.74
CA ASN A 608 16.85 -21.58 -0.70
C ASN A 608 15.51 -21.96 -1.33
N ARG A 609 15.10 -23.20 -1.13
CA ARG A 609 13.84 -23.73 -1.66
C ARG A 609 12.61 -22.92 -1.25
N VAL A 610 12.54 -22.48 0.01
CA VAL A 610 11.36 -21.72 0.50
C VAL A 610 11.25 -20.36 -0.19
N ALA A 611 12.38 -19.66 -0.36
CA ALA A 611 12.42 -18.38 -1.07
C ALA A 611 12.05 -18.56 -2.56
N ARG A 612 12.58 -19.62 -3.20
CA ARG A 612 12.28 -19.92 -4.61
C ARG A 612 10.80 -20.25 -4.83
N GLU A 613 10.22 -21.15 -4.02
CA GLU A 613 8.79 -21.50 -4.12
C GLU A 613 7.87 -20.30 -3.82
N ALA A 614 8.28 -19.39 -2.94
CA ALA A 614 7.56 -18.14 -2.70
C ALA A 614 7.61 -17.21 -3.92
N ALA A 615 8.78 -17.08 -4.57
CA ALA A 615 8.94 -16.31 -5.80
C ALA A 615 8.14 -16.90 -6.97
N GLU A 616 8.11 -18.23 -7.12
CA GLU A 616 7.30 -18.92 -8.14
C GLU A 616 5.80 -18.59 -7.97
N ARG A 617 5.27 -18.68 -6.75
CA ARG A 617 3.87 -18.29 -6.48
C ARG A 617 3.60 -16.83 -6.76
N ALA A 618 4.53 -15.95 -6.40
CA ALA A 618 4.39 -14.52 -6.67
C ALA A 618 4.45 -14.21 -8.17
N ALA A 619 5.28 -14.93 -8.94
CA ALA A 619 5.37 -14.79 -10.39
C ALA A 619 4.09 -15.26 -11.12
N LEU A 620 3.41 -16.28 -10.60
CA LEU A 620 2.10 -16.71 -11.12
C LEU A 620 1.01 -15.66 -10.90
N ASN A 621 0.99 -15.06 -9.71
CA ASN A 621 -0.05 -14.13 -9.31
C ASN A 621 0.12 -12.71 -9.88
N ALA A 622 1.35 -12.24 -10.04
CA ALA A 622 1.63 -10.85 -10.37
C ALA A 622 1.02 -10.35 -11.69
N PRO A 623 1.05 -11.08 -12.81
CA PRO A 623 0.44 -10.62 -14.05
C PRO A 623 -1.07 -10.47 -13.97
N ILE A 624 -1.75 -11.44 -13.35
CA ILE A 624 -3.22 -11.46 -13.22
C ILE A 624 -3.68 -10.35 -12.28
N GLN A 625 -3.12 -10.32 -11.07
CA GLN A 625 -3.48 -9.34 -10.05
C GLN A 625 -3.05 -7.93 -10.43
N GLY A 626 -1.89 -7.79 -11.06
CA GLY A 626 -1.41 -6.50 -11.55
C GLY A 626 -2.24 -5.96 -12.71
N SER A 627 -2.66 -6.81 -13.65
CA SER A 627 -3.58 -6.40 -14.72
C SER A 627 -4.95 -5.98 -14.18
N ALA A 628 -5.47 -6.66 -13.15
CA ALA A 628 -6.70 -6.23 -12.47
C ALA A 628 -6.53 -4.84 -11.80
N ALA A 629 -5.38 -4.59 -11.18
CA ALA A 629 -5.07 -3.29 -10.60
C ALA A 629 -4.97 -2.19 -11.67
N ASP A 630 -4.32 -2.46 -12.80
CA ASP A 630 -4.23 -1.51 -13.92
C ASP A 630 -5.61 -1.22 -14.51
N ILE A 631 -6.45 -2.24 -14.71
CA ILE A 631 -7.84 -2.08 -15.19
C ILE A 631 -8.65 -1.21 -14.23
N MET A 632 -8.54 -1.45 -12.92
CA MET A 632 -9.22 -0.61 -11.92
C MET A 632 -8.76 0.84 -11.97
N LYS A 633 -7.46 1.09 -12.12
CA LYS A 633 -6.90 2.45 -12.26
C LYS A 633 -7.42 3.15 -13.51
N ILE A 634 -7.46 2.45 -14.63
CA ILE A 634 -8.04 2.96 -15.88
C ILE A 634 -9.53 3.26 -15.71
N ALA A 635 -10.27 2.38 -15.05
CA ALA A 635 -11.68 2.59 -14.75
C ALA A 635 -11.91 3.84 -13.89
N MET A 636 -11.06 4.07 -12.87
CA MET A 636 -11.11 5.28 -12.04
C MET A 636 -10.89 6.55 -12.86
N ILE A 637 -9.88 6.57 -13.73
CA ILE A 637 -9.57 7.71 -14.60
C ILE A 637 -10.76 8.00 -15.52
N ARG A 638 -11.29 6.96 -16.20
CA ARG A 638 -12.43 7.11 -17.12
C ARG A 638 -13.71 7.52 -16.40
N ALA A 639 -13.98 6.96 -15.24
CA ALA A 639 -15.16 7.33 -14.46
C ALA A 639 -15.10 8.79 -14.03
N GLU A 640 -13.96 9.27 -13.52
CA GLU A 640 -13.77 10.67 -13.14
C GLU A 640 -13.94 11.61 -14.35
N GLN A 641 -13.32 11.29 -15.49
CA GLN A 641 -13.45 12.06 -16.74
C GLN A 641 -14.89 12.12 -17.23
N THR A 642 -15.57 10.98 -17.26
CA THR A 642 -16.97 10.90 -17.76
C THR A 642 -17.94 11.66 -16.85
N LEU A 643 -17.74 11.61 -15.52
CA LEU A 643 -18.54 12.39 -14.58
C LEU A 643 -18.30 13.90 -14.77
N ALA A 644 -17.06 14.31 -14.95
CA ALA A 644 -16.70 15.70 -15.21
C ALA A 644 -17.28 16.21 -16.54
N GLU A 645 -17.20 15.45 -17.61
CA GLU A 645 -17.76 15.77 -18.94
C GLU A 645 -19.29 15.86 -18.92
N ALA A 646 -19.94 14.99 -18.13
CA ALA A 646 -21.40 15.03 -17.93
C ALA A 646 -21.85 16.19 -17.02
N HIS A 647 -20.92 16.93 -16.44
CA HIS A 647 -21.20 18.05 -15.50
C HIS A 647 -22.11 17.66 -14.32
N VAL A 648 -22.04 16.39 -13.88
CA VAL A 648 -22.76 15.91 -12.69
C VAL A 648 -22.04 16.34 -11.42
N LYS A 649 -22.79 16.42 -10.31
CA LYS A 649 -22.22 16.75 -8.98
C LYS A 649 -21.78 15.53 -8.20
N SER A 650 -22.25 14.36 -8.62
CA SER A 650 -21.85 13.07 -8.03
C SER A 650 -20.36 12.84 -8.22
N ARG A 651 -19.72 12.17 -7.24
CA ARG A 651 -18.25 12.07 -7.19
C ARG A 651 -17.79 10.74 -6.58
N ILE A 652 -16.64 10.26 -7.02
CA ILE A 652 -15.99 9.08 -6.46
C ILE A 652 -15.37 9.46 -5.10
N ILE A 653 -15.61 8.63 -4.06
CA ILE A 653 -15.09 8.90 -2.72
C ILE A 653 -14.18 7.79 -2.17
N LEU A 654 -14.38 6.52 -2.57
CA LEU A 654 -13.56 5.40 -2.12
C LEU A 654 -13.29 4.41 -3.26
N GLN A 655 -12.11 3.78 -3.17
CA GLN A 655 -11.75 2.58 -3.91
C GLN A 655 -11.38 1.48 -2.91
N ILE A 656 -12.07 0.35 -2.92
CA ILE A 656 -11.88 -0.77 -1.99
C ILE A 656 -11.82 -2.07 -2.79
N HIS A 657 -10.63 -2.67 -2.91
CA HIS A 657 -10.37 -3.86 -3.73
C HIS A 657 -10.76 -3.65 -5.21
N ASP A 658 -11.84 -4.27 -5.67
CA ASP A 658 -12.35 -4.18 -7.04
C ASP A 658 -13.64 -3.32 -7.12
N GLU A 659 -13.90 -2.51 -6.07
CA GLU A 659 -15.12 -1.71 -5.86
C GLU A 659 -14.81 -0.20 -5.90
N LEU A 660 -15.67 0.57 -6.57
CA LEU A 660 -15.74 2.03 -6.48
C LEU A 660 -16.98 2.45 -5.69
N VAL A 661 -16.82 3.39 -4.76
CA VAL A 661 -17.93 4.01 -4.02
C VAL A 661 -18.08 5.45 -4.44
N VAL A 662 -19.30 5.82 -4.79
CA VAL A 662 -19.65 7.14 -5.34
C VAL A 662 -20.73 7.79 -4.48
N GLU A 663 -20.58 9.08 -4.13
CA GLU A 663 -21.65 9.91 -3.57
C GLU A 663 -22.56 10.39 -4.70
N ILE A 664 -23.86 10.13 -4.59
CA ILE A 664 -24.87 10.46 -5.60
C ILE A 664 -25.61 11.74 -5.22
N ALA A 665 -25.53 12.74 -6.07
CA ALA A 665 -26.31 13.97 -5.92
C ALA A 665 -27.78 13.76 -6.29
N PRO A 666 -28.71 14.56 -5.74
CA PRO A 666 -30.14 14.39 -5.96
C PRO A 666 -30.53 14.34 -7.43
N GLY A 667 -31.19 13.25 -7.82
CA GLY A 667 -31.72 13.05 -9.17
C GLY A 667 -30.69 12.59 -10.21
N GLU A 668 -29.42 12.32 -9.83
CA GLU A 668 -28.36 11.88 -10.75
C GLU A 668 -28.17 10.35 -10.77
N GLY A 669 -28.86 9.59 -9.90
CA GLY A 669 -28.61 8.18 -9.64
C GLY A 669 -28.55 7.31 -10.90
N ASP A 670 -29.59 7.34 -11.76
CA ASP A 670 -29.64 6.51 -12.97
C ASP A 670 -28.53 6.89 -13.96
N GLN A 671 -28.34 8.20 -14.19
CA GLN A 671 -27.31 8.71 -15.10
C GLN A 671 -25.91 8.32 -14.64
N VAL A 672 -25.58 8.55 -13.37
CA VAL A 672 -24.26 8.25 -12.80
C VAL A 672 -24.00 6.76 -12.78
N THR A 673 -25.01 5.92 -12.51
CA THR A 673 -24.89 4.47 -12.58
C THR A 673 -24.50 4.01 -13.98
N GLU A 674 -25.12 4.55 -15.02
CA GLU A 674 -24.81 4.22 -16.39
C GLU A 674 -23.40 4.67 -16.78
N LEU A 675 -23.03 5.91 -16.43
CA LEU A 675 -21.71 6.49 -16.71
C LEU A 675 -20.59 5.69 -16.07
N VAL A 676 -20.67 5.41 -14.76
CA VAL A 676 -19.62 4.70 -14.02
C VAL A 676 -19.55 3.25 -14.46
N ARG A 677 -20.68 2.55 -14.60
CA ARG A 677 -20.72 1.18 -15.11
C ARG A 677 -20.07 1.09 -16.48
N ASN A 678 -20.44 1.95 -17.40
CA ASN A 678 -19.87 1.97 -18.76
C ASN A 678 -18.36 2.26 -18.74
N ALA A 679 -17.90 3.20 -17.90
CA ALA A 679 -16.46 3.49 -17.75
C ALA A 679 -15.67 2.28 -17.22
N MET A 680 -16.24 1.51 -16.30
CA MET A 680 -15.62 0.30 -15.76
C MET A 680 -15.68 -0.87 -16.75
N GLU A 681 -16.82 -1.17 -17.35
CA GLU A 681 -17.00 -2.29 -18.29
C GLU A 681 -16.16 -2.14 -19.56
N HIS A 682 -15.89 -0.91 -19.96
CA HIS A 682 -15.09 -0.59 -21.16
C HIS A 682 -13.69 -0.05 -20.80
N ALA A 683 -13.20 -0.29 -19.59
CA ALA A 683 -11.85 0.12 -19.18
C ALA A 683 -10.77 -0.48 -20.08
N VAL A 684 -10.98 -1.69 -20.56
CA VAL A 684 -10.11 -2.41 -21.51
C VAL A 684 -10.93 -3.37 -22.36
N ASP A 685 -10.48 -3.64 -23.57
CA ASP A 685 -11.05 -4.68 -24.42
C ASP A 685 -10.35 -6.01 -24.16
N LEU A 686 -11.08 -6.99 -23.61
CA LEU A 686 -10.62 -8.35 -23.37
C LEU A 686 -11.42 -9.33 -24.25
N ALA A 687 -10.90 -10.54 -24.44
CA ALA A 687 -11.60 -11.63 -25.11
C ALA A 687 -12.93 -11.99 -24.43
N VAL A 688 -13.08 -11.65 -23.13
CA VAL A 688 -14.30 -11.77 -22.35
C VAL A 688 -14.77 -10.39 -21.87
N PRO A 689 -16.08 -10.10 -21.87
CA PRO A 689 -16.57 -8.80 -21.39
C PRO A 689 -16.25 -8.63 -19.91
N LEU A 690 -15.92 -7.43 -19.48
CA LEU A 690 -15.95 -7.06 -18.07
C LEU A 690 -17.42 -6.88 -17.66
N ASP A 691 -17.73 -7.29 -16.43
CA ASP A 691 -19.08 -7.23 -15.89
C ASP A 691 -19.04 -6.52 -14.54
N VAL A 692 -19.90 -5.50 -14.37
CA VAL A 692 -19.92 -4.61 -13.21
C VAL A 692 -21.30 -4.61 -12.58
N SER A 693 -21.36 -5.00 -11.31
CA SER A 693 -22.54 -4.87 -10.49
C SER A 693 -22.58 -3.51 -9.82
N CYS A 694 -23.67 -2.76 -10.00
CA CYS A 694 -23.88 -1.48 -9.34
C CYS A 694 -25.15 -1.49 -8.50
N GLY A 695 -25.09 -0.98 -7.26
CA GLY A 695 -26.24 -0.79 -6.39
C GLY A 695 -26.20 0.59 -5.73
N ILE A 696 -27.37 1.11 -5.42
CA ILE A 696 -27.56 2.40 -4.74
C ILE A 696 -28.25 2.17 -3.40
N GLY A 697 -27.79 2.82 -2.35
CA GLY A 697 -28.35 2.71 -1.01
C GLY A 697 -28.18 3.97 -0.17
N SER A 698 -28.90 4.05 0.94
CA SER A 698 -28.77 5.16 1.89
C SER A 698 -27.47 5.11 2.73
N ASP A 699 -26.76 4.01 2.64
CA ASP A 699 -25.43 3.82 3.22
C ASP A 699 -24.63 2.80 2.38
N TRP A 700 -23.33 2.65 2.67
CA TRP A 700 -22.47 1.77 1.90
C TRP A 700 -22.89 0.27 2.00
N GLN A 701 -23.43 -0.17 3.16
CA GLN A 701 -23.91 -1.55 3.30
C GLN A 701 -25.08 -1.83 2.35
N LEU A 702 -26.03 -0.89 2.25
CA LEU A 702 -27.22 -1.02 1.41
C LEU A 702 -26.94 -0.79 -0.08
N ALA A 703 -25.86 -0.08 -0.40
CA ALA A 703 -25.36 0.08 -1.77
C ALA A 703 -24.59 -1.16 -2.26
N ALA A 704 -23.92 -1.90 -1.37
CA ALA A 704 -23.16 -3.09 -1.72
C ALA A 704 -24.07 -4.29 -2.05
N HIS A 705 -23.60 -5.18 -2.95
CA HIS A 705 -24.32 -6.36 -3.45
C HIS A 705 -24.08 -7.63 -2.63
#